data_87b6fc331ab1fe2100c69a16e6bb73ae
#
_entry.id   87b6fc331ab1fe2100c69a16e6bb73ae
#
_cell.length_a   1.000
_cell.length_b   1.000
_cell.length_c   1.000
_cell.angle_alpha   90.00
_cell.angle_beta   90.00
_cell.angle_gamma   90.00
#
_symmetry.space_group_name_H-M   'P 1'
#
loop_
_entity.id
_entity.type
_entity.pdbx_description
1 polymer ?
#
loop_
_entity_poly.entity_id
_entity_poly.type
_entity_poly.pdbx_seq_one_letter_code
_entity_poly.pdbx_strand_id
1 'polypeptide(L)'
;EEQKMFAKKAALVLLASSANVAAFSPNVNTNSAFNKKTSQRLMCGLVAAIDDIWTSKTVGFDDIALLNDHDKETNEVLEKTSHILYHRGPDGMTCSSGSIGQEDSGSKARWAMGHTRLAIVDPNNRKADMPFQLDFEVDGKMKKVKLAANGEIYNHEKVYADLVADDGWEHERISGSDCEVIAHSFARHGGAATAAKLDGMFAFVVFEEDVETGTVKAFAARDPVGIKPLYFGRALNANTESTDASGYVFSSELKALVGHVVPASVTAIPAGHYWTPEEGMVCYFNPDWLRKDDYAPWEEEGHEVTDDQIREDFEAAIKKRMMADVDYGFFLSGGVDSAIVSNVLLPLYKQAQLEKGGEFKPIPTFTVGMENSPDVMAAKAVVEDLGGSKYINHTIRHFTPDEVFEMIPKIVYHMETYEAELIRSSIPNWFLAEAAAKDVKMVLTGEGADELFAGYLYFQDADCPMALQNELKRIYGMLGNINLHRTDRMTMAHGLEARVPFLDTEFTKLAMSVNPAKKMVDSEAVKSNSRGREKTMLRELYEEPNVDGYSIPEPVLWRAKAMQCEGVGEDWVSILQKQVSSLVSDEEMAGAAEKFPLHTPHTKEEYYYRRIFEENFHGMEHVVTPWEGGGRAMGAAWKSDLYTREGLKDVNMLSHSLQEKKETVLSAKSDVHRTSVRSSSKSLFSTLGFSGNKSNTFSTASFASTLGKN
;
A
#
# COMPACT_ATOMS: atom_id res chain seq x y z
N GLU A 1 -18.34 -47.00 -0.48
CA GLU A 1 -17.76 -46.99 -1.86
C GLU A 1 -17.92 -45.60 -2.51
N GLU A 2 -19.04 -44.91 -2.33
CA GLU A 2 -19.24 -43.55 -2.84
C GLU A 2 -18.30 -42.55 -2.16
N GLN A 3 -18.04 -42.66 -0.86
CA GLN A 3 -17.08 -41.79 -0.15
C GLN A 3 -15.62 -42.01 -0.60
N LYS A 4 -15.26 -43.27 -0.93
CA LYS A 4 -13.93 -43.56 -1.52
C LYS A 4 -13.78 -43.05 -2.95
N MET A 5 -14.88 -42.95 -3.69
CA MET A 5 -14.89 -42.36 -5.02
C MET A 5 -14.80 -40.83 -4.97
N PHE A 6 -15.38 -40.19 -3.94
CA PHE A 6 -15.27 -38.77 -3.70
C PHE A 6 -13.83 -38.35 -3.29
N ALA A 7 -13.20 -39.12 -2.40
CA ALA A 7 -11.80 -38.88 -1.99
C ALA A 7 -10.82 -39.09 -3.16
N LYS A 8 -11.05 -40.07 -4.03
CA LYS A 8 -10.25 -40.23 -5.25
C LYS A 8 -10.47 -39.13 -6.27
N LYS A 9 -11.68 -38.58 -6.38
CA LYS A 9 -11.95 -37.42 -7.24
C LYS A 9 -11.34 -36.14 -6.67
N ALA A 10 -11.37 -35.94 -5.35
CA ALA A 10 -10.71 -34.80 -4.68
C ALA A 10 -9.18 -34.87 -4.85
N ALA A 11 -8.58 -36.06 -4.70
CA ALA A 11 -7.15 -36.25 -4.94
C ALA A 11 -6.75 -36.06 -6.42
N LEU A 12 -7.63 -36.39 -7.37
CA LEU A 12 -7.38 -36.14 -8.80
C LEU A 12 -7.55 -34.64 -9.15
N VAL A 13 -8.44 -33.90 -8.48
CA VAL A 13 -8.60 -32.49 -8.65
C VAL A 13 -7.41 -31.73 -8.03
N LEU A 14 -6.88 -32.18 -6.90
CA LEU A 14 -5.65 -31.66 -6.30
C LEU A 14 -4.41 -31.89 -7.17
N LEU A 15 -4.32 -33.06 -7.84
CA LEU A 15 -3.25 -33.32 -8.80
C LEU A 15 -3.42 -32.55 -10.12
N ALA A 16 -4.64 -32.21 -10.51
CA ALA A 16 -4.90 -31.38 -11.68
C ALA A 16 -4.65 -29.90 -11.38
N SER A 17 -4.90 -29.42 -10.15
CA SER A 17 -4.59 -28.04 -9.72
C SER A 17 -3.08 -27.80 -9.60
N SER A 18 -2.32 -28.80 -9.11
CA SER A 18 -0.85 -28.72 -9.09
C SER A 18 -0.22 -28.74 -10.49
N ALA A 19 -0.88 -29.39 -11.46
CA ALA A 19 -0.45 -29.35 -12.87
C ALA A 19 -0.79 -28.01 -13.57
N ASN A 20 -1.87 -27.33 -13.17
CA ASN A 20 -2.25 -26.04 -13.74
C ASN A 20 -1.46 -24.86 -13.14
N VAL A 21 -0.98 -24.95 -11.90
CA VAL A 21 -0.04 -23.96 -11.35
C VAL A 21 1.30 -24.00 -12.10
N ALA A 22 1.71 -25.17 -12.61
CA ALA A 22 2.88 -25.28 -13.49
C ALA A 22 2.68 -24.69 -14.91
N ALA A 23 1.44 -24.48 -15.36
CA ALA A 23 1.13 -23.94 -16.68
C ALA A 23 1.17 -22.39 -16.74
N PHE A 24 1.21 -21.70 -15.60
CA PHE A 24 1.39 -20.22 -15.51
C PHE A 24 2.79 -19.81 -15.06
N SER A 25 3.72 -20.73 -14.85
CA SER A 25 5.14 -20.38 -14.79
C SER A 25 5.61 -20.10 -16.20
N PRO A 26 6.22 -18.92 -16.49
CA PRO A 26 6.88 -18.73 -17.78
C PRO A 26 7.95 -19.82 -17.91
N ASN A 27 7.94 -20.54 -19.02
CA ASN A 27 8.93 -21.56 -19.39
C ASN A 27 10.35 -21.00 -19.21
N VAL A 28 10.97 -21.24 -18.07
CA VAL A 28 12.39 -20.98 -17.87
C VAL A 28 13.13 -22.19 -18.40
N ASN A 29 13.50 -22.10 -19.66
CA ASN A 29 14.43 -23.02 -20.31
C ASN A 29 15.80 -22.84 -19.62
N THR A 30 16.24 -23.80 -18.81
CA THR A 30 17.43 -23.75 -17.97
C THR A 30 18.76 -23.79 -18.75
N ASN A 31 18.76 -23.51 -20.05
CA ASN A 31 19.98 -23.44 -20.87
C ASN A 31 19.92 -22.28 -21.87
N SER A 32 19.96 -21.05 -21.38
CA SER A 32 20.43 -19.91 -22.17
C SER A 32 21.09 -18.88 -21.27
N ALA A 33 22.28 -18.47 -21.68
CA ALA A 33 23.11 -17.49 -21.02
C ALA A 33 22.28 -16.25 -20.63
N PHE A 34 22.15 -15.99 -19.34
CA PHE A 34 21.52 -14.79 -18.79
C PHE A 34 22.26 -13.56 -19.33
N ASN A 35 21.64 -12.87 -20.26
CA ASN A 35 22.07 -11.57 -20.71
C ASN A 35 21.81 -10.57 -19.57
N LYS A 36 22.88 -10.05 -18.97
CA LYS A 36 22.91 -9.07 -17.86
C LYS A 36 22.36 -7.71 -18.31
N LYS A 37 21.07 -7.56 -18.63
CA LYS A 37 20.50 -6.23 -18.92
C LYS A 37 18.99 -6.09 -18.72
N THR A 38 18.39 -6.79 -17.76
CA THR A 38 17.09 -6.38 -17.17
C THR A 38 17.06 -6.90 -15.72
N SER A 39 17.63 -6.14 -14.80
CA SER A 39 17.42 -6.41 -13.37
C SER A 39 15.99 -5.97 -13.02
N GLN A 40 15.05 -6.90 -13.00
CA GLN A 40 13.78 -6.65 -12.32
C GLN A 40 14.07 -6.47 -10.83
N ARG A 41 13.62 -5.35 -10.26
CA ARG A 41 13.84 -4.96 -8.85
C ARG A 41 12.57 -5.31 -8.06
N LEU A 42 12.66 -5.73 -6.81
CA LEU A 42 11.56 -6.34 -6.06
C LEU A 42 11.69 -6.19 -4.50
N MET A 43 10.64 -6.28 -3.69
CA MET A 43 10.54 -5.86 -2.26
C MET A 43 10.34 -6.97 -1.21
N CYS A 44 10.34 -6.59 0.14
CA CYS A 44 10.31 -7.50 1.27
C CYS A 44 9.01 -8.31 1.41
N GLY A 45 9.16 -9.62 1.67
CA GLY A 45 8.08 -10.52 2.07
C GLY A 45 8.59 -11.50 3.10
N LEU A 46 7.74 -11.88 4.06
CA LEU A 46 8.08 -12.87 5.08
C LEU A 46 7.17 -14.08 5.03
N VAL A 47 7.77 -15.24 5.33
CA VAL A 47 7.10 -16.48 5.72
C VAL A 47 7.75 -16.95 7.01
N ALA A 48 6.96 -17.35 8.00
CA ALA A 48 7.46 -17.93 9.24
C ALA A 48 6.55 -19.05 9.70
N ALA A 49 7.12 -20.12 10.23
CA ALA A 49 6.39 -21.24 10.79
C ALA A 49 7.00 -21.68 12.12
N ILE A 50 6.16 -22.05 13.06
CA ILE A 50 6.58 -22.61 14.34
C ILE A 50 5.62 -23.71 14.78
N ASP A 51 6.18 -24.74 15.43
CA ASP A 51 5.50 -25.83 16.10
C ASP A 51 4.58 -25.34 17.22
N ASP A 52 3.55 -26.13 17.56
CA ASP A 52 2.73 -25.88 18.73
C ASP A 52 3.55 -26.12 20.03
N ILE A 53 3.86 -25.02 20.70
CA ILE A 53 4.70 -24.98 21.91
C ILE A 53 4.09 -25.77 23.09
N TRP A 54 2.78 -26.11 23.01
CA TRP A 54 2.00 -26.58 24.18
C TRP A 54 1.67 -28.06 24.19
N THR A 55 1.91 -28.80 23.12
CA THR A 55 1.49 -30.21 23.04
C THR A 55 2.66 -31.17 23.12
N SER A 56 3.27 -31.30 24.31
CA SER A 56 4.32 -32.33 24.55
C SER A 56 3.78 -33.75 24.60
N LYS A 57 2.53 -34.04 24.29
CA LYS A 57 1.95 -35.38 24.54
C LYS A 57 1.16 -36.08 23.47
N THR A 58 0.89 -35.53 22.31
CA THR A 58 0.19 -36.35 21.28
C THR A 58 0.46 -35.85 19.87
N VAL A 59 0.84 -36.80 19.05
CA VAL A 59 0.97 -36.78 17.59
C VAL A 59 2.26 -36.17 17.09
N GLY A 60 3.13 -37.04 16.65
CA GLY A 60 4.42 -36.69 16.06
C GLY A 60 4.28 -35.78 14.87
N PHE A 61 5.07 -34.74 14.91
CA PHE A 61 5.43 -33.90 13.78
C PHE A 61 6.17 -34.65 12.67
N ASP A 62 6.33 -35.98 12.85
CA ASP A 62 7.03 -36.85 11.92
C ASP A 62 6.47 -36.85 10.50
N ASP A 63 5.34 -36.19 10.32
CA ASP A 63 4.56 -36.23 9.07
C ASP A 63 4.31 -34.89 8.39
N ILE A 64 4.73 -33.78 8.98
CA ILE A 64 4.89 -32.55 8.19
C ILE A 64 6.26 -32.67 7.52
N ALA A 65 6.27 -32.94 6.23
CA ALA A 65 7.49 -32.98 5.41
C ALA A 65 8.35 -31.70 5.53
N LEU A 66 7.81 -30.66 6.15
CA LEU A 66 8.47 -29.40 6.46
C LEU A 66 9.49 -29.46 7.58
N LEU A 67 9.50 -30.48 8.47
CA LEU A 67 10.26 -30.39 9.72
C LEU A 67 10.95 -31.71 10.11
N ASN A 68 11.10 -32.66 9.22
CA ASN A 68 11.89 -33.85 9.49
C ASN A 68 13.39 -33.57 9.35
N ASP A 69 14.10 -34.11 10.25
CA ASP A 69 15.47 -34.09 10.71
C ASP A 69 16.63 -33.93 9.69
N HIS A 70 16.40 -33.45 8.50
CA HIS A 70 17.46 -33.04 7.60
C HIS A 70 17.06 -31.78 6.82
N ASP A 71 17.45 -30.66 7.33
CA ASP A 71 17.66 -29.32 6.78
C ASP A 71 17.37 -29.09 5.28
N LYS A 72 17.49 -30.09 4.42
CA LYS A 72 17.42 -29.92 2.98
C LYS A 72 15.98 -29.88 2.46
N GLU A 73 15.11 -30.77 2.91
CA GLU A 73 13.73 -30.85 2.41
C GLU A 73 12.87 -29.71 2.97
N THR A 74 13.05 -29.37 4.24
CA THR A 74 12.44 -28.20 4.89
C THR A 74 12.87 -26.92 4.18
N ASN A 75 14.15 -26.76 3.90
CA ASN A 75 14.66 -25.60 3.21
C ASN A 75 14.15 -25.52 1.76
N GLU A 76 14.02 -26.64 1.05
CA GLU A 76 13.45 -26.63 -0.31
C GLU A 76 11.98 -26.20 -0.34
N VAL A 77 11.15 -26.61 0.64
CA VAL A 77 9.76 -26.15 0.75
C VAL A 77 9.71 -24.69 1.16
N LEU A 78 10.52 -24.29 2.14
CA LEU A 78 10.61 -22.90 2.58
C LEU A 78 11.08 -21.97 1.45
N GLU A 79 12.08 -22.40 0.67
CA GLU A 79 12.54 -21.67 -0.52
C GLU A 79 11.45 -21.53 -1.57
N LYS A 80 10.71 -22.61 -1.87
CA LYS A 80 9.58 -22.57 -2.82
C LYS A 80 8.48 -21.64 -2.35
N THR A 81 8.11 -21.70 -1.05
CA THR A 81 7.09 -20.83 -0.46
C THR A 81 7.54 -19.38 -0.41
N SER A 82 8.80 -19.13 -0.04
CA SER A 82 9.38 -17.80 -0.07
C SER A 82 9.49 -17.25 -1.49
N HIS A 83 9.72 -18.12 -2.47
CA HIS A 83 9.76 -17.74 -3.89
C HIS A 83 8.40 -17.24 -4.41
N ILE A 84 7.28 -17.69 -3.83
CA ILE A 84 5.95 -17.16 -4.13
C ILE A 84 5.88 -15.64 -3.79
N LEU A 85 6.63 -15.21 -2.77
CA LEU A 85 6.76 -13.81 -2.36
C LEU A 85 7.94 -13.08 -3.02
N TYR A 86 8.63 -13.73 -3.95
CA TYR A 86 9.82 -13.16 -4.60
C TYR A 86 9.53 -11.84 -5.33
N HIS A 87 8.31 -11.63 -5.82
CA HIS A 87 7.86 -10.37 -6.38
C HIS A 87 7.94 -9.22 -5.36
N ARG A 88 7.88 -9.50 -4.06
CA ARG A 88 8.02 -8.51 -2.97
C ARG A 88 9.48 -8.18 -2.64
N GLY A 89 10.46 -9.07 -2.86
CA GLY A 89 11.84 -8.83 -2.46
C GLY A 89 12.90 -9.62 -3.23
N PRO A 90 13.40 -9.16 -4.38
CA PRO A 90 14.37 -9.91 -5.18
C PRO A 90 15.81 -9.41 -5.07
N ASP A 91 16.07 -8.40 -4.29
CA ASP A 91 17.47 -8.04 -4.01
C ASP A 91 18.16 -9.16 -3.18
N GLY A 92 17.36 -9.97 -2.49
CA GLY A 92 17.82 -11.15 -1.78
C GLY A 92 16.68 -12.05 -1.31
N MET A 93 16.91 -13.34 -1.27
CA MET A 93 16.05 -14.31 -0.59
C MET A 93 16.91 -15.11 0.37
N THR A 94 16.50 -15.17 1.63
CA THR A 94 17.19 -15.93 2.66
C THR A 94 16.18 -16.77 3.43
N CYS A 95 16.54 -18.03 3.63
CA CYS A 95 15.72 -18.99 4.37
C CYS A 95 16.57 -19.59 5.50
N SER A 96 15.96 -19.82 6.63
CA SER A 96 16.60 -20.47 7.78
C SER A 96 15.58 -21.27 8.57
N SER A 97 15.99 -22.42 9.07
CA SER A 97 15.17 -23.28 9.90
C SER A 97 16.02 -23.94 11.00
N GLY A 98 15.38 -24.50 12.01
CA GLY A 98 16.05 -25.18 13.10
C GLY A 98 15.13 -25.55 14.26
N SER A 99 15.74 -25.99 15.35
CA SER A 99 15.04 -26.23 16.61
C SER A 99 15.35 -25.13 17.62
N ILE A 100 14.40 -24.86 18.49
CA ILE A 100 14.45 -23.85 19.56
C ILE A 100 13.85 -24.46 20.84
N GLY A 101 14.44 -24.17 22.02
CA GLY A 101 14.04 -24.79 23.29
C GLY A 101 14.80 -26.09 23.61
N GLN A 102 14.48 -26.71 24.74
CA GLN A 102 15.14 -27.89 25.27
C GLN A 102 14.20 -29.09 25.39
N GLU A 103 14.67 -30.29 25.05
CA GLU A 103 13.90 -31.55 25.15
C GLU A 103 13.45 -31.85 26.57
N ASP A 104 14.33 -31.63 27.55
CA ASP A 104 14.08 -31.95 28.97
C ASP A 104 13.04 -31.01 29.60
N SER A 105 12.82 -29.80 29.04
CA SER A 105 11.81 -28.86 29.53
C SER A 105 10.41 -29.12 28.93
N GLY A 106 10.28 -30.02 27.96
CA GLY A 106 9.05 -30.24 27.20
C GLY A 106 8.65 -29.03 26.29
N SER A 107 9.56 -28.12 26.07
CA SER A 107 9.34 -26.85 25.31
C SER A 107 10.14 -26.78 24.02
N LYS A 108 10.53 -27.93 23.45
CA LYS A 108 11.24 -27.94 22.17
C LYS A 108 10.24 -27.69 21.02
N ALA A 109 10.49 -26.63 20.26
CA ALA A 109 9.76 -26.32 19.05
C ALA A 109 10.70 -26.33 17.83
N ARG A 110 10.15 -26.53 16.64
CA ARG A 110 10.86 -26.33 15.37
C ARG A 110 10.39 -25.03 14.76
N TRP A 111 11.28 -24.33 14.10
CA TRP A 111 10.96 -23.08 13.44
C TRP A 111 11.55 -23.04 12.03
N ALA A 112 10.89 -22.28 11.16
CA ALA A 112 11.36 -21.98 9.83
C ALA A 112 10.97 -20.52 9.48
N MET A 113 11.88 -19.77 8.90
CA MET A 113 11.64 -18.41 8.44
C MET A 113 12.28 -18.19 7.07
N GLY A 114 11.52 -17.63 6.14
CA GLY A 114 11.97 -17.17 4.84
C GLY A 114 11.69 -15.68 4.69
N HIS A 115 12.63 -14.97 4.11
CA HIS A 115 12.51 -13.54 3.85
C HIS A 115 13.02 -13.20 2.46
N THR A 116 12.24 -12.40 1.75
CA THR A 116 12.63 -11.82 0.48
C THR A 116 12.86 -10.32 0.70
N ARG A 117 14.07 -9.82 0.41
CA ARG A 117 14.49 -8.47 0.76
C ARG A 117 14.37 -7.51 -0.42
N LEU A 118 13.74 -6.36 -0.22
CA LEU A 118 14.02 -5.14 -0.97
C LEU A 118 14.99 -4.29 -0.16
N ALA A 119 16.16 -4.09 -0.70
CA ALA A 119 17.21 -3.37 -0.01
C ALA A 119 17.06 -1.86 -0.25
N ILE A 120 16.32 -1.18 0.65
CA ILE A 120 16.15 0.29 0.68
C ILE A 120 17.15 0.90 1.64
N VAL A 121 17.21 0.38 2.87
CA VAL A 121 18.18 0.79 3.92
C VAL A 121 19.31 -0.23 3.97
N ASP A 122 20.54 0.24 4.05
CA ASP A 122 21.77 -0.55 4.05
C ASP A 122 21.86 -1.58 2.89
N PRO A 123 21.66 -1.14 1.62
CA PRO A 123 21.39 -2.05 0.50
C PRO A 123 22.56 -2.97 0.13
N ASN A 124 23.77 -2.61 0.47
CA ASN A 124 24.98 -3.34 0.10
C ASN A 124 25.50 -4.29 1.19
N ASN A 125 24.86 -4.30 2.35
CA ASN A 125 25.28 -5.10 3.51
C ASN A 125 24.44 -6.38 3.63
N ARG A 126 25.07 -7.53 3.43
CA ARG A 126 24.40 -8.83 3.56
C ARG A 126 24.09 -9.21 5.01
N LYS A 127 24.65 -8.54 6.00
CA LYS A 127 24.26 -8.73 7.40
C LYS A 127 22.87 -8.15 7.71
N ALA A 128 22.35 -7.28 6.83
CA ALA A 128 21.00 -6.76 6.89
C ALA A 128 19.94 -7.71 6.24
N ASP A 129 20.37 -8.87 5.69
CA ASP A 129 19.43 -9.86 5.16
C ASP A 129 18.76 -10.62 6.32
N MET A 130 17.43 -10.66 6.32
CA MET A 130 16.63 -11.40 7.31
C MET A 130 16.32 -12.83 6.82
N PRO A 131 16.04 -13.81 7.72
CA PRO A 131 15.78 -13.61 9.15
C PRO A 131 17.05 -13.34 9.96
N PHE A 132 16.96 -12.36 10.85
CA PHE A 132 18.00 -12.17 11.86
C PHE A 132 18.00 -13.31 12.87
N GLN A 133 19.20 -13.74 13.26
CA GLN A 133 19.42 -14.72 14.33
C GLN A 133 20.44 -14.13 15.28
N LEU A 134 19.96 -13.61 16.40
CA LEU A 134 20.76 -12.84 17.35
C LEU A 134 20.67 -13.46 18.75
N ASP A 135 21.80 -13.49 19.43
CA ASP A 135 21.92 -13.98 20.80
C ASP A 135 22.21 -12.79 21.71
N PHE A 136 21.42 -12.65 22.78
CA PHE A 136 21.50 -11.55 23.72
C PHE A 136 21.65 -12.06 25.16
N GLU A 137 22.58 -11.50 25.92
CA GLU A 137 22.61 -11.66 27.36
C GLU A 137 21.81 -10.52 27.99
N VAL A 138 20.74 -10.85 28.69
CA VAL A 138 19.84 -9.89 29.32
C VAL A 138 19.62 -10.26 30.78
N ASP A 139 20.07 -9.41 31.70
CA ASP A 139 19.99 -9.63 33.15
C ASP A 139 20.61 -10.99 33.59
N GLY A 140 21.75 -11.35 32.95
CA GLY A 140 22.49 -12.61 33.19
C GLY A 140 21.85 -13.86 32.56
N LYS A 141 20.85 -13.70 31.70
CA LYS A 141 20.18 -14.78 30.95
C LYS A 141 20.44 -14.69 29.47
N MET A 142 20.72 -15.82 28.84
CA MET A 142 20.90 -15.89 27.39
C MET A 142 19.56 -16.07 26.68
N LYS A 143 19.25 -15.15 25.77
CA LYS A 143 18.07 -15.18 24.88
C LYS A 143 18.53 -15.33 23.43
N LYS A 144 17.91 -16.24 22.70
CA LYS A 144 18.09 -16.38 21.25
C LYS A 144 16.85 -15.86 20.53
N VAL A 145 17.03 -14.85 19.68
CA VAL A 145 15.95 -14.19 18.95
C VAL A 145 16.08 -14.47 17.47
N LYS A 146 14.98 -14.93 16.87
CA LYS A 146 14.80 -15.11 15.42
C LYS A 146 13.75 -14.12 14.96
N LEU A 147 14.09 -13.24 14.00
CA LEU A 147 13.22 -12.16 13.53
C LEU A 147 13.13 -12.14 12.00
N ALA A 148 11.91 -12.12 11.49
CA ALA A 148 11.62 -11.70 10.12
C ALA A 148 10.64 -10.50 10.15
N ALA A 149 10.94 -9.44 9.41
CA ALA A 149 10.15 -8.23 9.35
C ALA A 149 9.95 -7.76 7.90
N ASN A 150 8.82 -7.14 7.64
CA ASN A 150 8.48 -6.47 6.38
C ASN A 150 8.07 -5.03 6.72
N GLY A 151 8.85 -4.04 6.27
CA GLY A 151 8.55 -2.63 6.50
C GLY A 151 9.77 -1.81 6.88
N GLU A 152 9.50 -0.63 7.46
CA GLU A 152 10.47 0.40 7.82
C GLU A 152 10.19 0.92 9.24
N ILE A 153 11.23 1.05 10.05
CA ILE A 153 11.16 1.60 11.42
C ILE A 153 11.82 2.98 11.41
N TYR A 154 11.01 4.02 11.29
CA TYR A 154 11.52 5.39 11.13
C TYR A 154 12.26 5.94 12.35
N ASN A 155 11.91 5.45 13.55
CA ASN A 155 12.56 5.85 14.80
C ASN A 155 13.64 4.88 15.30
N HIS A 156 14.20 4.01 14.43
CA HIS A 156 15.12 2.95 14.83
C HIS A 156 16.36 3.46 15.58
N GLU A 157 16.93 4.58 15.15
CA GLU A 157 18.09 5.18 15.82
C GLU A 157 17.74 5.64 17.25
N LYS A 158 16.55 6.25 17.41
CA LYS A 158 16.08 6.69 18.73
C LYS A 158 15.83 5.49 19.65
N VAL A 159 15.13 4.47 19.16
CA VAL A 159 14.85 3.24 19.94
C VAL A 159 16.13 2.59 20.41
N TYR A 160 17.15 2.50 19.53
CA TYR A 160 18.44 1.95 19.90
C TYR A 160 19.21 2.85 20.88
N ALA A 161 19.19 4.16 20.69
CA ALA A 161 19.82 5.12 21.61
C ALA A 161 19.19 5.08 23.01
N ASP A 162 17.85 4.96 23.09
CA ASP A 162 17.12 4.83 24.36
C ASP A 162 17.51 3.52 25.07
N LEU A 163 17.66 2.39 24.34
CA LEU A 163 18.16 1.13 24.91
C LEU A 163 19.54 1.29 25.54
N VAL A 164 20.47 1.95 24.86
CA VAL A 164 21.83 2.17 25.35
C VAL A 164 21.85 3.11 26.56
N ALA A 165 21.10 4.22 26.48
CA ALA A 165 21.15 5.27 27.49
C ALA A 165 20.38 4.91 28.76
N ASP A 166 19.16 4.37 28.62
CA ASP A 166 18.23 4.18 29.75
C ASP A 166 18.30 2.76 30.32
N ASP A 167 18.59 1.75 29.47
CA ASP A 167 18.57 0.34 29.85
C ASP A 167 19.98 -0.28 29.98
N GLY A 168 21.03 0.48 29.68
CA GLY A 168 22.44 -0.01 29.77
C GLY A 168 22.70 -1.14 28.76
N TRP A 169 22.11 -1.07 27.57
CA TRP A 169 22.23 -2.08 26.51
C TRP A 169 23.64 -2.08 25.93
N GLU A 170 24.33 -3.21 26.01
CA GLU A 170 25.73 -3.33 25.58
C GLU A 170 25.92 -4.08 24.25
N HIS A 171 24.80 -4.62 23.68
CA HIS A 171 24.89 -5.37 22.42
C HIS A 171 24.86 -4.43 21.21
N GLU A 172 25.89 -4.49 20.39
CA GLU A 172 26.02 -3.70 19.16
C GLU A 172 25.12 -4.23 18.04
N ARG A 173 24.65 -3.34 17.18
CA ARG A 173 23.97 -3.71 15.93
C ARG A 173 24.98 -4.33 14.96
N ILE A 174 24.56 -5.36 14.23
CA ILE A 174 25.40 -6.05 13.24
C ILE A 174 25.27 -5.46 11.84
N SER A 175 24.22 -4.65 11.60
CA SER A 175 23.90 -4.03 10.30
C SER A 175 23.41 -2.60 10.47
N GLY A 176 23.22 -1.90 9.34
CA GLY A 176 22.53 -0.63 9.28
C GLY A 176 21.01 -0.76 9.05
N SER A 177 20.47 -2.00 9.04
CA SER A 177 19.01 -2.18 8.87
C SER A 177 18.25 -1.56 10.03
N ASP A 178 17.26 -0.77 9.70
CA ASP A 178 16.32 -0.18 10.65
C ASP A 178 15.51 -1.26 11.41
N CYS A 179 15.16 -2.36 10.73
CA CYS A 179 14.40 -3.46 11.32
C CYS A 179 15.18 -4.28 12.37
N GLU A 180 16.51 -4.21 12.41
CA GLU A 180 17.31 -4.94 13.39
C GLU A 180 16.99 -4.52 14.83
N VAL A 181 16.63 -3.24 15.03
CA VAL A 181 16.28 -2.71 16.36
C VAL A 181 15.09 -3.42 17.01
N ILE A 182 14.21 -4.05 16.21
CA ILE A 182 13.11 -4.86 16.70
C ILE A 182 13.61 -5.99 17.58
N ALA A 183 14.67 -6.70 17.15
CA ALA A 183 15.22 -7.81 17.91
C ALA A 183 15.88 -7.35 19.23
N HIS A 184 16.60 -6.24 19.20
CA HIS A 184 17.22 -5.65 20.40
C HIS A 184 16.16 -5.21 21.41
N SER A 185 15.14 -4.45 20.95
CA SER A 185 14.03 -4.01 21.80
C SER A 185 13.23 -5.18 22.36
N PHE A 186 12.97 -6.21 21.51
CA PHE A 186 12.23 -7.40 21.91
C PHE A 186 12.95 -8.18 23.03
N ALA A 187 14.23 -8.42 22.86
CA ALA A 187 15.04 -9.11 23.87
C ALA A 187 15.02 -8.39 25.23
N ARG A 188 15.05 -7.05 25.23
CA ARG A 188 15.07 -6.23 26.45
C ARG A 188 13.69 -6.05 27.08
N HIS A 189 12.67 -5.69 26.28
CA HIS A 189 11.37 -5.23 26.77
C HIS A 189 10.22 -6.23 26.54
N GLY A 190 10.41 -7.24 25.68
CA GLY A 190 9.35 -8.12 25.22
C GLY A 190 8.50 -7.52 24.11
N GLY A 191 7.61 -8.35 23.54
CA GLY A 191 6.93 -8.04 22.28
C GLY A 191 5.96 -6.85 22.35
N ALA A 192 5.07 -6.82 23.34
CA ALA A 192 4.06 -5.77 23.48
C ALA A 192 4.69 -4.36 23.64
N ALA A 193 5.72 -4.25 24.51
CA ALA A 193 6.41 -2.99 24.71
C ALA A 193 7.23 -2.57 23.47
N THR A 194 7.81 -3.53 22.76
CA THR A 194 8.47 -3.27 21.48
C THR A 194 7.50 -2.72 20.45
N ALA A 195 6.39 -3.41 20.17
CA ALA A 195 5.40 -2.96 19.20
C ALA A 195 4.88 -1.52 19.49
N ALA A 196 4.69 -1.20 20.77
CA ALA A 196 4.23 0.13 21.21
C ALA A 196 5.29 1.25 21.08
N LYS A 197 6.58 0.91 21.06
CA LYS A 197 7.69 1.89 20.92
C LYS A 197 8.02 2.23 19.47
N LEU A 198 7.66 1.36 18.52
CA LEU A 198 8.03 1.54 17.12
C LEU A 198 7.17 2.60 16.42
N ASP A 199 7.83 3.55 15.75
CA ASP A 199 7.23 4.46 14.77
C ASP A 199 7.65 3.99 13.38
N GLY A 200 6.69 3.46 12.61
CA GLY A 200 6.99 2.85 11.31
C GLY A 200 5.79 2.26 10.63
N MET A 201 6.05 1.66 9.50
CA MET A 201 5.13 0.78 8.78
C MET A 201 5.72 -0.63 8.78
N PHE A 202 5.11 -1.56 9.49
CA PHE A 202 5.73 -2.85 9.73
C PHE A 202 4.76 -4.01 9.93
N ALA A 203 5.25 -5.18 9.60
CA ALA A 203 4.74 -6.46 10.05
C ALA A 203 5.93 -7.36 10.39
N PHE A 204 5.95 -7.96 11.57
CA PHE A 204 7.06 -8.83 11.95
C PHE A 204 6.63 -10.05 12.75
N VAL A 205 7.49 -11.08 12.69
CA VAL A 205 7.37 -12.31 13.49
C VAL A 205 8.67 -12.53 14.22
N VAL A 206 8.57 -12.83 15.51
CA VAL A 206 9.71 -13.16 16.40
C VAL A 206 9.48 -14.51 17.05
N PHE A 207 10.55 -15.33 17.07
CA PHE A 207 10.67 -16.50 17.95
C PHE A 207 11.83 -16.27 18.91
N GLU A 208 11.57 -16.35 20.21
CA GLU A 208 12.55 -16.16 21.30
C GLU A 208 12.71 -17.45 22.11
N GLU A 209 13.94 -17.81 22.43
CA GLU A 209 14.28 -18.84 23.40
C GLU A 209 15.00 -18.21 24.60
N ASP A 210 14.50 -18.44 25.80
CA ASP A 210 15.24 -18.29 27.06
C ASP A 210 16.05 -19.57 27.27
N VAL A 211 17.36 -19.50 27.09
CA VAL A 211 18.24 -20.69 27.09
C VAL A 211 18.32 -21.37 28.44
N GLU A 212 18.13 -20.66 29.55
CA GLU A 212 18.19 -21.23 30.89
C GLU A 212 16.93 -22.02 31.24
N THR A 213 15.78 -21.47 30.87
CA THR A 213 14.50 -22.10 31.18
C THR A 213 14.02 -23.03 30.08
N GLY A 214 14.60 -22.91 28.86
CA GLY A 214 14.11 -23.57 27.65
C GLY A 214 12.76 -23.08 27.18
N THR A 215 12.26 -21.97 27.71
CA THR A 215 10.96 -21.42 27.31
C THR A 215 11.06 -20.79 25.91
N VAL A 216 10.11 -21.16 25.07
CA VAL A 216 9.99 -20.63 23.70
C VAL A 216 8.76 -19.72 23.60
N LYS A 217 8.92 -18.57 22.96
CA LYS A 217 7.84 -17.62 22.69
C LYS A 217 7.71 -17.38 21.20
N ALA A 218 6.47 -17.27 20.71
CA ALA A 218 6.15 -16.78 19.40
C ALA A 218 5.36 -15.47 19.51
N PHE A 219 5.74 -14.51 18.71
CA PHE A 219 5.13 -13.18 18.70
C PHE A 219 5.04 -12.68 17.27
N ALA A 220 3.91 -12.08 16.92
CA ALA A 220 3.73 -11.42 15.63
C ALA A 220 3.01 -10.09 15.84
N ALA A 221 3.40 -9.04 15.14
CA ALA A 221 2.76 -7.72 15.25
C ALA A 221 2.65 -7.02 13.90
N ARG A 222 1.63 -6.15 13.81
CA ARG A 222 1.36 -5.31 12.65
C ARG A 222 1.26 -3.85 13.07
N ASP A 223 1.73 -2.94 12.22
CA ASP A 223 1.78 -1.49 12.48
C ASP A 223 0.43 -0.87 12.86
N PRO A 224 0.42 0.32 13.49
CA PRO A 224 -0.79 0.99 14.00
C PRO A 224 -1.90 1.20 12.97
N VAL A 225 -1.56 1.39 11.69
CA VAL A 225 -2.50 1.71 10.61
C VAL A 225 -2.80 0.49 9.73
N GLY A 226 -1.95 -0.55 9.80
CA GLY A 226 -2.03 -1.74 8.97
C GLY A 226 -1.52 -1.52 7.55
N ILE A 227 -0.46 -0.72 7.39
CA ILE A 227 0.18 -0.44 6.10
C ILE A 227 0.80 -1.72 5.53
N LYS A 228 1.53 -2.47 6.37
CA LYS A 228 2.10 -3.75 5.95
C LYS A 228 1.16 -4.90 6.36
N PRO A 229 0.88 -5.85 5.45
CA PRO A 229 -0.01 -6.96 5.74
C PRO A 229 0.69 -8.09 6.51
N LEU A 230 -0.08 -8.81 7.33
CA LEU A 230 0.35 -10.04 7.98
C LEU A 230 -0.85 -10.96 8.23
N TYR A 231 -0.72 -12.20 7.77
CA TYR A 231 -1.69 -13.27 7.94
C TYR A 231 -1.06 -14.44 8.66
N PHE A 232 -1.89 -15.26 9.31
CA PHE A 232 -1.45 -16.54 9.85
C PHE A 232 -2.58 -17.55 9.81
N GLY A 233 -2.22 -18.82 9.94
CA GLY A 233 -3.16 -19.93 10.05
C GLY A 233 -2.53 -21.11 10.79
N ARG A 234 -3.37 -22.08 11.15
CA ARG A 234 -2.93 -23.35 11.75
C ARG A 234 -2.28 -24.21 10.66
N ALA A 235 -1.08 -24.70 10.93
CA ALA A 235 -0.35 -25.54 9.97
C ALA A 235 -1.14 -26.81 9.61
N LEU A 236 -1.16 -27.18 8.34
CA LEU A 236 -1.73 -28.46 7.89
C LEU A 236 -0.88 -29.61 8.41
N ASN A 237 -1.53 -30.65 8.97
CA ASN A 237 -0.88 -31.90 9.27
C ASN A 237 -1.03 -32.83 8.07
N ALA A 238 0.09 -33.15 7.42
CA ALA A 238 0.09 -33.96 6.18
C ALA A 238 -0.41 -35.42 6.34
N ASN A 239 -0.44 -35.96 7.57
CA ASN A 239 -0.78 -37.36 7.81
C ASN A 239 -2.13 -37.64 8.47
N THR A 240 -2.84 -36.60 8.89
CA THR A 240 -4.16 -36.77 9.46
C THR A 240 -5.17 -35.97 8.64
N GLU A 241 -6.29 -36.59 8.25
CA GLU A 241 -7.50 -35.90 7.81
C GLU A 241 -8.13 -35.10 9.01
N SER A 242 -7.38 -34.99 10.12
CA SER A 242 -7.76 -34.35 11.36
C SER A 242 -7.48 -32.84 11.29
N THR A 243 -8.44 -32.05 11.76
CA THR A 243 -8.31 -30.63 12.03
C THR A 243 -7.41 -30.32 13.23
N ASP A 244 -6.80 -31.32 13.85
CA ASP A 244 -5.82 -31.19 14.94
C ASP A 244 -4.47 -30.74 14.37
N ALA A 245 -4.44 -29.50 13.91
CA ALA A 245 -3.25 -28.86 13.38
C ALA A 245 -2.34 -28.43 14.54
N SER A 246 -1.08 -28.85 14.50
CA SER A 246 -0.05 -28.39 15.44
C SER A 246 0.79 -27.31 14.79
N GLY A 247 0.92 -26.14 15.44
CA GLY A 247 1.74 -25.06 14.96
C GLY A 247 1.02 -23.98 14.15
N TYR A 248 1.78 -22.96 13.77
CA TYR A 248 1.31 -21.77 13.09
C TYR A 248 2.21 -21.42 11.91
N VAL A 249 1.62 -20.96 10.82
CA VAL A 249 2.34 -20.42 9.67
C VAL A 249 1.89 -18.96 9.47
N PHE A 250 2.84 -18.07 9.33
CA PHE A 250 2.66 -16.62 9.11
C PHE A 250 3.13 -16.26 7.71
N SER A 251 2.47 -15.30 7.08
CA SER A 251 2.92 -14.75 5.80
C SER A 251 2.44 -13.33 5.57
N SER A 252 3.21 -12.57 4.79
CA SER A 252 2.81 -11.26 4.27
C SER A 252 1.62 -11.35 3.30
N GLU A 253 1.42 -12.47 2.62
CA GLU A 253 0.38 -12.64 1.60
C GLU A 253 -0.29 -14.01 1.71
N LEU A 254 -1.60 -14.09 1.39
CA LEU A 254 -2.39 -15.32 1.45
C LEU A 254 -1.85 -16.43 0.55
N LYS A 255 -1.34 -16.05 -0.65
CA LYS A 255 -0.84 -17.01 -1.64
C LYS A 255 0.28 -17.90 -1.11
N ALA A 256 1.07 -17.41 -0.15
CA ALA A 256 2.12 -18.20 0.49
C ALA A 256 1.61 -19.10 1.65
N LEU A 257 0.34 -18.97 2.03
CA LEU A 257 -0.32 -19.87 3.00
C LEU A 257 -1.06 -21.02 2.31
N VAL A 258 -1.39 -20.88 1.01
CA VAL A 258 -2.13 -21.90 0.26
C VAL A 258 -1.38 -23.24 0.26
N GLY A 259 -2.05 -24.30 0.72
CA GLY A 259 -1.47 -25.63 0.83
C GLY A 259 -0.61 -25.89 2.08
N HIS A 260 -0.39 -24.86 2.93
CA HIS A 260 0.41 -24.98 4.15
C HIS A 260 -0.41 -24.87 5.43
N VAL A 261 -1.62 -24.31 5.36
CA VAL A 261 -2.50 -24.11 6.51
C VAL A 261 -3.88 -24.68 6.28
N VAL A 262 -4.62 -24.91 7.36
CA VAL A 262 -6.06 -25.20 7.32
C VAL A 262 -6.76 -23.93 6.83
N PRO A 263 -7.38 -23.90 5.64
CA PRO A 263 -7.90 -22.68 5.04
C PRO A 263 -8.86 -21.91 5.97
N ALA A 264 -9.78 -22.58 6.65
CA ALA A 264 -10.74 -21.98 7.58
C ALA A 264 -10.09 -21.35 8.84
N SER A 265 -8.81 -21.62 9.10
CA SER A 265 -8.08 -21.05 10.25
C SER A 265 -7.34 -19.76 9.90
N VAL A 266 -7.28 -19.39 8.62
CA VAL A 266 -6.53 -18.20 8.18
C VAL A 266 -7.16 -16.95 8.72
N THR A 267 -6.32 -16.08 9.29
CA THR A 267 -6.74 -14.81 9.89
C THR A 267 -5.71 -13.73 9.58
N ALA A 268 -6.18 -12.53 9.26
CA ALA A 268 -5.33 -11.34 9.20
C ALA A 268 -5.05 -10.81 10.59
N ILE A 269 -3.81 -10.41 10.89
CA ILE A 269 -3.53 -9.63 12.10
C ILE A 269 -4.05 -8.20 11.85
N PRO A 270 -4.98 -7.68 12.68
CA PRO A 270 -5.53 -6.34 12.48
C PRO A 270 -4.47 -5.24 12.70
N ALA A 271 -4.72 -4.05 12.16
CA ALA A 271 -3.91 -2.86 12.42
C ALA A 271 -3.78 -2.59 13.93
N GLY A 272 -2.57 -2.25 14.39
CA GLY A 272 -2.30 -1.95 15.80
C GLY A 272 -2.46 -3.13 16.75
N HIS A 273 -2.35 -4.37 16.25
CA HIS A 273 -2.44 -5.58 17.06
C HIS A 273 -1.16 -6.39 17.03
N TYR A 274 -0.95 -7.11 18.13
CA TYR A 274 -0.01 -8.24 18.16
C TYR A 274 -0.77 -9.54 18.45
N TRP A 275 -0.09 -10.64 18.21
CA TRP A 275 -0.57 -11.98 18.48
C TRP A 275 0.50 -12.80 19.20
N THR A 276 0.06 -13.58 20.19
CA THR A 276 0.83 -14.66 20.82
C THR A 276 -0.04 -15.92 20.93
N PRO A 277 0.55 -17.11 21.10
CA PRO A 277 -0.23 -18.33 21.35
C PRO A 277 -1.08 -18.25 22.61
N GLU A 278 -0.59 -17.57 23.63
CA GLU A 278 -1.18 -17.48 24.98
C GLU A 278 -2.33 -16.49 25.05
N GLU A 279 -2.14 -15.31 24.47
CA GLU A 279 -3.08 -14.20 24.61
C GLU A 279 -4.03 -14.08 23.40
N GLY A 280 -3.67 -14.73 22.27
CA GLY A 280 -4.35 -14.50 21.00
C GLY A 280 -4.09 -13.10 20.45
N MET A 281 -5.10 -12.48 19.85
CA MET A 281 -5.03 -11.11 19.32
C MET A 281 -5.17 -10.08 20.41
N VAL A 282 -4.21 -9.18 20.53
CA VAL A 282 -4.22 -8.08 21.51
C VAL A 282 -3.99 -6.75 20.82
N CYS A 283 -4.87 -5.79 21.05
CA CYS A 283 -4.72 -4.43 20.56
C CYS A 283 -3.68 -3.67 21.41
N TYR A 284 -2.56 -3.26 20.81
CA TYR A 284 -1.53 -2.45 21.47
C TYR A 284 -1.61 -0.97 21.12
N PHE A 285 -2.26 -0.61 20.01
CA PHE A 285 -2.44 0.76 19.57
C PHE A 285 -3.92 1.14 19.56
N ASN A 286 -4.37 1.81 20.60
CA ASN A 286 -5.76 2.23 20.75
C ASN A 286 -5.86 3.60 21.45
N PRO A 287 -5.34 4.67 20.82
CA PRO A 287 -5.32 6.00 21.42
C PRO A 287 -6.74 6.55 21.61
N ASP A 288 -6.87 7.51 22.55
CA ASP A 288 -8.15 8.11 22.90
C ASP A 288 -8.88 8.73 21.70
N TRP A 289 -8.14 9.38 20.79
CA TRP A 289 -8.71 9.97 19.59
C TRP A 289 -9.36 8.96 18.64
N LEU A 290 -8.91 7.70 18.66
CA LEU A 290 -9.49 6.61 17.86
C LEU A 290 -10.62 5.89 18.60
N ARG A 291 -10.44 5.67 19.89
CA ARG A 291 -11.28 4.83 20.74
C ARG A 291 -12.58 5.50 21.23
N LYS A 292 -12.51 6.80 21.58
CA LYS A 292 -13.62 7.51 22.22
C LYS A 292 -14.51 8.18 21.19
N ASP A 293 -15.79 7.87 21.18
CA ASP A 293 -16.77 8.52 20.29
C ASP A 293 -17.01 9.99 20.63
N ASP A 294 -16.73 10.39 21.88
CA ASP A 294 -16.85 11.76 22.41
C ASP A 294 -15.51 12.48 22.49
N TYR A 295 -14.49 12.02 21.77
CA TYR A 295 -13.18 12.69 21.72
C TYR A 295 -13.30 14.07 21.07
N ALA A 296 -13.19 15.12 21.87
CA ALA A 296 -13.37 16.51 21.47
C ALA A 296 -12.34 17.46 22.16
N PRO A 297 -11.02 17.30 21.90
CA PRO A 297 -9.99 18.11 22.53
C PRO A 297 -10.14 19.61 22.18
N TRP A 298 -10.74 19.95 21.06
CA TRP A 298 -11.00 21.33 20.64
C TRP A 298 -12.04 22.06 21.50
N GLU A 299 -12.72 21.38 22.43
CA GLU A 299 -13.60 21.96 23.45
C GLU A 299 -12.85 22.32 24.73
N GLU A 300 -11.61 21.87 24.88
CA GLU A 300 -10.76 22.16 26.02
C GLU A 300 -10.18 23.57 25.92
N GLU A 301 -10.18 24.33 27.06
CA GLU A 301 -9.64 25.68 27.10
C GLU A 301 -8.14 25.69 26.75
N GLY A 302 -7.79 26.49 25.75
CA GLY A 302 -6.41 26.63 25.27
C GLY A 302 -5.96 25.59 24.24
N HIS A 303 -6.84 24.63 23.86
CA HIS A 303 -6.56 23.74 22.76
C HIS A 303 -6.86 24.43 21.42
N GLU A 304 -5.82 24.75 20.68
CA GLU A 304 -5.94 25.26 19.32
C GLU A 304 -4.86 24.63 18.44
N VAL A 305 -5.29 23.99 17.35
CA VAL A 305 -4.39 23.51 16.30
C VAL A 305 -4.29 24.61 15.24
N THR A 306 -3.09 25.14 15.06
CA THR A 306 -2.82 26.18 14.08
C THR A 306 -2.48 25.58 12.70
N ASP A 307 -2.65 26.37 11.67
CA ASP A 307 -2.30 26.01 10.30
C ASP A 307 -0.79 25.72 10.16
N ASP A 308 0.04 26.47 10.87
CA ASP A 308 1.50 26.28 10.86
C ASP A 308 1.88 24.95 11.51
N GLN A 309 1.26 24.57 12.63
CA GLN A 309 1.48 23.25 13.23
C GLN A 309 1.15 22.11 12.26
N ILE A 310 0.05 22.22 11.50
CA ILE A 310 -0.33 21.20 10.53
C ILE A 310 0.71 21.12 9.39
N ARG A 311 1.23 22.25 8.91
CA ARG A 311 2.28 22.28 7.89
C ARG A 311 3.59 21.68 8.41
N GLU A 312 4.02 22.08 9.62
CA GLU A 312 5.25 21.62 10.25
C GLU A 312 5.22 20.10 10.52
N ASP A 313 4.12 19.59 11.08
CA ASP A 313 3.98 18.16 11.35
C ASP A 313 3.86 17.34 10.05
N PHE A 314 3.22 17.88 9.01
CA PHE A 314 3.17 17.20 7.71
C PHE A 314 4.55 17.18 7.02
N GLU A 315 5.31 18.28 7.11
CA GLU A 315 6.69 18.32 6.63
C GLU A 315 7.56 17.28 7.37
N ALA A 316 7.42 17.19 8.70
CA ALA A 316 8.12 16.20 9.51
C ALA A 316 7.72 14.76 9.12
N ALA A 317 6.44 14.52 8.85
CA ALA A 317 5.93 13.24 8.36
C ALA A 317 6.53 12.86 7.00
N ILE A 318 6.67 13.80 6.07
CA ILE A 318 7.34 13.58 4.78
C ILE A 318 8.82 13.30 5.01
N LYS A 319 9.50 14.09 5.83
CA LYS A 319 10.94 13.94 6.11
C LYS A 319 11.27 12.57 6.69
N LYS A 320 10.47 12.05 7.61
CA LYS A 320 10.63 10.67 8.11
C LYS A 320 10.59 9.65 6.96
N ARG A 321 9.68 9.82 5.99
CA ARG A 321 9.48 8.87 4.88
C ARG A 321 10.50 9.02 3.76
N MET A 322 11.40 10.00 3.85
CA MET A 322 12.56 10.11 2.96
C MET A 322 13.73 9.20 3.39
N MET A 323 13.63 8.51 4.52
CA MET A 323 14.66 7.57 5.00
C MET A 323 14.94 6.49 3.96
N ALA A 324 16.04 6.61 3.22
CA ALA A 324 16.46 5.67 2.19
C ALA A 324 17.93 5.89 1.79
N ASP A 325 18.61 4.79 1.48
CA ASP A 325 19.96 4.79 0.89
C ASP A 325 19.93 4.56 -0.63
N VAL A 326 18.75 4.57 -1.23
CA VAL A 326 18.50 4.40 -2.66
C VAL A 326 17.72 5.58 -3.24
N ASP A 327 17.73 5.73 -4.56
CA ASP A 327 16.91 6.73 -5.23
C ASP A 327 15.41 6.41 -5.06
N TYR A 328 14.60 7.44 -4.86
CA TYR A 328 13.16 7.35 -4.66
C TYR A 328 12.41 8.44 -5.44
N GLY A 329 11.12 8.29 -5.56
CA GLY A 329 10.26 9.24 -6.26
C GLY A 329 8.90 9.44 -5.57
N PHE A 330 7.92 9.94 -6.32
CA PHE A 330 6.56 10.05 -5.83
C PHE A 330 5.51 9.83 -6.92
N PHE A 331 4.32 9.41 -6.49
CA PHE A 331 3.16 9.30 -7.36
C PHE A 331 2.43 10.63 -7.47
N LEU A 332 2.21 11.09 -8.68
CA LEU A 332 1.51 12.34 -8.99
C LEU A 332 0.26 12.04 -9.81
N SER A 333 -0.88 11.90 -9.14
CA SER A 333 -2.16 11.63 -9.81
C SER A 333 -2.83 12.86 -10.42
N GLY A 334 -2.30 14.06 -10.16
CA GLY A 334 -2.98 15.31 -10.52
C GLY A 334 -4.17 15.66 -9.59
N GLY A 335 -4.40 14.87 -8.54
CA GLY A 335 -5.29 15.22 -7.42
C GLY A 335 -4.58 16.09 -6.39
N VAL A 336 -5.35 16.80 -5.55
CA VAL A 336 -4.84 17.73 -4.55
C VAL A 336 -3.85 17.07 -3.58
N ASP A 337 -4.10 15.84 -3.15
CA ASP A 337 -3.29 15.13 -2.16
C ASP A 337 -1.86 14.90 -2.66
N SER A 338 -1.74 14.34 -3.86
CA SER A 338 -0.44 14.13 -4.49
C SER A 338 0.27 15.43 -4.85
N ALA A 339 -0.49 16.48 -5.21
CA ALA A 339 0.06 17.80 -5.47
C ALA A 339 0.64 18.43 -4.19
N ILE A 340 -0.04 18.28 -3.04
CA ILE A 340 0.47 18.75 -1.74
C ILE A 340 1.73 17.98 -1.35
N VAL A 341 1.72 16.65 -1.44
CA VAL A 341 2.93 15.84 -1.19
C VAL A 341 4.10 16.34 -2.04
N SER A 342 3.89 16.57 -3.34
CA SER A 342 4.95 17.03 -4.24
C SER A 342 5.45 18.44 -3.88
N ASN A 343 4.55 19.32 -3.48
CA ASN A 343 4.86 20.71 -3.11
C ASN A 343 5.73 20.80 -1.85
N VAL A 344 5.48 19.93 -0.86
CA VAL A 344 6.27 19.86 0.39
C VAL A 344 7.55 19.05 0.19
N LEU A 345 7.49 17.94 -0.56
CA LEU A 345 8.62 17.05 -0.76
C LEU A 345 9.76 17.69 -1.57
N LEU A 346 9.44 18.48 -2.59
CA LEU A 346 10.46 18.99 -3.51
C LEU A 346 11.52 19.87 -2.82
N PRO A 347 11.18 20.85 -1.95
CA PRO A 347 12.18 21.61 -1.17
C PRO A 347 13.03 20.69 -0.28
N LEU A 348 12.43 19.74 0.42
CA LEU A 348 13.14 18.80 1.29
C LEU A 348 14.09 17.92 0.48
N TYR A 349 13.66 17.43 -0.67
CA TYR A 349 14.49 16.65 -1.58
C TYR A 349 15.70 17.45 -2.08
N LYS A 350 15.49 18.72 -2.47
CA LYS A 350 16.56 19.62 -2.90
C LYS A 350 17.58 19.84 -1.77
N GLN A 351 17.11 20.08 -0.56
CA GLN A 351 17.97 20.22 0.61
C GLN A 351 18.79 18.95 0.85
N ALA A 352 18.15 17.79 0.87
CA ALA A 352 18.83 16.50 1.06
C ALA A 352 19.88 16.20 -0.04
N GLN A 353 19.62 16.60 -1.29
CA GLN A 353 20.60 16.48 -2.37
C GLN A 353 21.80 17.41 -2.16
N LEU A 354 21.59 18.64 -1.70
CA LEU A 354 22.67 19.59 -1.38
C LEU A 354 23.54 19.09 -0.23
N GLU A 355 22.93 18.51 0.81
CA GLU A 355 23.67 17.94 1.97
C GLU A 355 24.51 16.74 1.57
N LYS A 356 24.02 15.88 0.66
CA LYS A 356 24.77 14.74 0.12
C LYS A 356 25.94 15.19 -0.79
N GLY A 357 25.88 16.39 -1.33
CA GLY A 357 26.85 16.91 -2.31
C GLY A 357 26.70 16.24 -3.68
N GLY A 358 27.41 16.74 -4.68
CA GLY A 358 27.36 16.24 -6.05
C GLY A 358 26.42 17.04 -6.96
N GLU A 359 26.13 16.48 -8.13
CA GLU A 359 25.22 17.09 -9.12
C GLU A 359 23.76 16.82 -8.70
N PHE A 360 22.92 17.86 -8.78
CA PHE A 360 21.49 17.72 -8.49
C PHE A 360 20.82 16.77 -9.48
N LYS A 361 20.09 15.77 -8.97
CA LYS A 361 19.30 14.85 -9.78
C LYS A 361 17.81 15.23 -9.68
N PRO A 362 17.11 15.45 -10.81
CA PRO A 362 15.66 15.64 -10.77
C PRO A 362 14.95 14.45 -10.14
N ILE A 363 13.95 14.74 -9.27
CA ILE A 363 13.21 13.69 -8.58
C ILE A 363 12.31 12.91 -9.58
N PRO A 364 12.34 11.56 -9.60
CA PRO A 364 11.44 10.76 -10.41
C PRO A 364 9.99 10.90 -9.96
N THR A 365 9.09 11.09 -10.92
CA THR A 365 7.65 11.25 -10.67
C THR A 365 6.86 10.41 -11.66
N PHE A 366 5.75 9.83 -11.22
CA PHE A 366 5.01 8.89 -12.03
C PHE A 366 3.52 9.21 -12.03
N THR A 367 2.93 9.17 -13.22
CA THR A 367 1.48 9.33 -13.45
C THR A 367 1.00 8.21 -14.35
N VAL A 368 -0.24 7.77 -14.16
CA VAL A 368 -0.92 6.80 -15.01
C VAL A 368 -2.23 7.38 -15.53
N GLY A 369 -2.60 7.03 -16.74
CA GLY A 369 -3.89 7.39 -17.32
C GLY A 369 -3.94 7.16 -18.82
N MET A 370 -5.14 7.14 -19.38
CA MET A 370 -5.34 7.14 -20.83
C MET A 370 -4.81 8.44 -21.42
N GLU A 371 -4.55 8.45 -22.71
CA GLU A 371 -4.09 9.65 -23.41
C GLU A 371 -5.08 10.80 -23.20
N ASN A 372 -4.56 11.97 -22.79
CA ASN A 372 -5.36 13.18 -22.48
C ASN A 372 -6.38 13.04 -21.33
N SER A 373 -6.22 12.06 -20.45
CA SER A 373 -7.07 11.99 -19.25
C SER A 373 -6.91 13.21 -18.35
N PRO A 374 -7.97 13.59 -17.59
CA PRO A 374 -7.93 14.73 -16.70
C PRO A 374 -6.78 14.68 -15.67
N ASP A 375 -6.46 13.49 -15.16
CA ASP A 375 -5.38 13.28 -14.20
C ASP A 375 -4.01 13.55 -14.83
N VAL A 376 -3.76 13.04 -16.05
CA VAL A 376 -2.51 13.28 -16.77
C VAL A 376 -2.31 14.77 -17.05
N MET A 377 -3.38 15.49 -17.44
CA MET A 377 -3.31 16.92 -17.71
C MET A 377 -3.02 17.72 -16.44
N ALA A 378 -3.68 17.39 -15.35
CA ALA A 378 -3.46 18.03 -14.05
C ALA A 378 -2.04 17.78 -13.50
N ALA A 379 -1.55 16.54 -13.61
CA ALA A 379 -0.19 16.19 -13.21
C ALA A 379 0.86 16.98 -14.00
N LYS A 380 0.70 17.12 -15.32
CA LYS A 380 1.57 17.96 -16.16
C LYS A 380 1.59 19.42 -15.70
N ALA A 381 0.44 19.98 -15.32
CA ALA A 381 0.35 21.34 -14.82
C ALA A 381 1.13 21.52 -13.49
N VAL A 382 1.03 20.55 -12.57
CA VAL A 382 1.81 20.56 -11.32
C VAL A 382 3.30 20.48 -11.61
N VAL A 383 3.73 19.61 -12.54
CA VAL A 383 5.14 19.49 -12.91
C VAL A 383 5.70 20.81 -13.45
N GLU A 384 4.96 21.51 -14.31
CA GLU A 384 5.39 22.82 -14.84
C GLU A 384 5.51 23.87 -13.76
N ASP A 385 4.55 23.96 -12.82
CA ASP A 385 4.57 24.95 -11.74
C ASP A 385 5.64 24.64 -10.68
N LEU A 386 6.03 23.37 -10.52
CA LEU A 386 7.16 22.97 -9.67
C LEU A 386 8.54 23.15 -10.34
N GLY A 387 8.60 23.83 -11.49
CA GLY A 387 9.84 24.17 -12.20
C GLY A 387 10.24 23.21 -13.29
N GLY A 388 9.34 22.31 -13.71
CA GLY A 388 9.47 21.46 -14.88
C GLY A 388 10.64 20.47 -14.81
N SER A 389 11.17 20.13 -15.97
CA SER A 389 12.24 19.13 -16.10
C SER A 389 13.55 19.46 -15.39
N LYS A 390 13.71 20.70 -14.92
CA LYS A 390 14.86 21.09 -14.11
C LYS A 390 14.92 20.35 -12.77
N TYR A 391 13.74 20.10 -12.16
CA TYR A 391 13.63 19.49 -10.84
C TYR A 391 12.90 18.16 -10.82
N ILE A 392 12.14 17.86 -11.87
CA ILE A 392 11.26 16.70 -11.93
C ILE A 392 11.53 15.90 -13.20
N ASN A 393 11.79 14.59 -13.01
CA ASN A 393 11.85 13.60 -14.10
C ASN A 393 10.50 12.88 -14.15
N HIS A 394 9.57 13.39 -14.99
CA HIS A 394 8.18 12.94 -15.01
C HIS A 394 7.93 11.85 -16.05
N THR A 395 7.50 10.68 -15.60
CA THR A 395 7.11 9.53 -16.42
C THR A 395 5.60 9.34 -16.41
N ILE A 396 5.00 9.23 -17.60
CA ILE A 396 3.56 8.96 -17.77
C ILE A 396 3.39 7.58 -18.39
N ARG A 397 2.64 6.69 -17.75
CA ARG A 397 2.25 5.37 -18.27
C ARG A 397 0.81 5.44 -18.79
N HIS A 398 0.68 5.36 -20.10
CA HIS A 398 -0.62 5.19 -20.73
C HIS A 398 -0.99 3.71 -20.78
N PHE A 399 -2.28 3.39 -20.63
CA PHE A 399 -2.81 2.03 -20.77
C PHE A 399 -4.05 2.00 -21.66
N THR A 400 -4.40 0.83 -22.14
CA THR A 400 -5.57 0.58 -23.00
C THR A 400 -6.57 -0.35 -22.32
N PRO A 401 -7.87 -0.32 -22.70
CA PRO A 401 -8.86 -1.26 -22.17
C PRO A 401 -8.49 -2.73 -22.39
N ASP A 402 -7.83 -3.08 -23.47
CA ASP A 402 -7.42 -4.46 -23.74
C ASP A 402 -6.32 -4.92 -22.77
N GLU A 403 -5.31 -4.06 -22.49
CA GLU A 403 -4.31 -4.33 -21.45
C GLU A 403 -4.96 -4.53 -20.07
N VAL A 404 -5.97 -3.71 -19.75
CA VAL A 404 -6.73 -3.84 -18.49
C VAL A 404 -7.35 -5.22 -18.38
N PHE A 405 -8.09 -5.65 -19.39
CA PHE A 405 -8.80 -6.93 -19.39
C PHE A 405 -7.85 -8.11 -19.22
N GLU A 406 -6.71 -8.10 -19.90
CA GLU A 406 -5.69 -9.14 -19.79
C GLU A 406 -5.05 -9.22 -18.39
N MET A 407 -5.00 -8.10 -17.66
CA MET A 407 -4.36 -8.05 -16.34
C MET A 407 -5.26 -8.45 -15.19
N ILE A 408 -6.60 -8.48 -15.34
CA ILE A 408 -7.53 -8.78 -14.25
C ILE A 408 -7.17 -10.04 -13.46
N PRO A 409 -6.91 -11.20 -14.07
CA PRO A 409 -6.59 -12.40 -13.30
C PRO A 409 -5.35 -12.22 -12.42
N LYS A 410 -4.33 -11.51 -12.91
CA LYS A 410 -3.13 -11.21 -12.14
C LYS A 410 -3.40 -10.23 -11.01
N ILE A 411 -4.22 -9.21 -11.29
CA ILE A 411 -4.60 -8.21 -10.28
C ILE A 411 -5.39 -8.89 -9.15
N VAL A 412 -6.37 -9.72 -9.46
CA VAL A 412 -7.12 -10.48 -8.44
C VAL A 412 -6.18 -11.38 -7.62
N TYR A 413 -5.24 -12.07 -8.28
CA TYR A 413 -4.24 -12.93 -7.63
C TYR A 413 -3.33 -12.13 -6.67
N HIS A 414 -2.85 -10.96 -7.07
CA HIS A 414 -2.00 -10.12 -6.21
C HIS A 414 -2.79 -9.37 -5.15
N MET A 415 -4.00 -8.91 -5.48
CA MET A 415 -4.87 -8.25 -4.51
C MET A 415 -5.40 -9.19 -3.44
N GLU A 416 -5.51 -10.49 -3.72
CA GLU A 416 -6.04 -11.49 -2.78
C GLU A 416 -7.44 -11.10 -2.25
N THR A 417 -8.24 -10.53 -3.13
CA THR A 417 -9.64 -10.12 -2.86
C THR A 417 -10.50 -10.27 -4.11
N TYR A 418 -11.80 -10.30 -3.95
CA TYR A 418 -12.79 -10.29 -5.03
C TYR A 418 -13.73 -9.07 -4.95
N GLU A 419 -13.41 -8.12 -4.11
CA GLU A 419 -14.19 -6.89 -3.94
C GLU A 419 -14.05 -6.02 -5.21
N ALA A 420 -15.19 -5.76 -5.90
CA ALA A 420 -15.16 -5.22 -7.26
C ALA A 420 -14.63 -3.79 -7.35
N GLU A 421 -14.97 -2.91 -6.40
CA GLU A 421 -14.47 -1.53 -6.40
C GLU A 421 -12.98 -1.48 -6.13
N LEU A 422 -12.50 -2.35 -5.22
CA LEU A 422 -11.09 -2.44 -4.89
C LEU A 422 -10.30 -2.98 -6.08
N ILE A 423 -10.80 -3.98 -6.79
CA ILE A 423 -10.17 -4.49 -8.02
C ILE A 423 -10.12 -3.40 -9.09
N ARG A 424 -11.23 -2.68 -9.37
CA ARG A 424 -11.25 -1.60 -10.37
C ARG A 424 -10.23 -0.50 -10.02
N SER A 425 -10.21 -0.04 -8.76
CA SER A 425 -9.27 1.00 -8.32
C SER A 425 -7.81 0.53 -8.28
N SER A 426 -7.55 -0.78 -8.25
CA SER A 426 -6.22 -1.38 -8.29
C SER A 426 -5.60 -1.38 -9.68
N ILE A 427 -6.41 -1.37 -10.73
CA ILE A 427 -5.93 -1.45 -12.12
C ILE A 427 -4.98 -0.30 -12.48
N PRO A 428 -5.35 0.98 -12.27
CA PRO A 428 -4.40 2.08 -12.51
C PRO A 428 -3.13 1.97 -11.67
N ASN A 429 -3.26 1.54 -10.40
CA ASN A 429 -2.10 1.38 -9.51
C ASN A 429 -1.14 0.28 -9.99
N TRP A 430 -1.65 -0.78 -10.61
CA TRP A 430 -0.83 -1.81 -11.23
C TRP A 430 0.11 -1.21 -12.29
N PHE A 431 -0.44 -0.49 -13.27
CA PHE A 431 0.34 0.11 -14.35
C PHE A 431 1.26 1.23 -13.86
N LEU A 432 0.82 1.99 -12.85
CA LEU A 432 1.62 3.04 -12.22
C LEU A 432 2.86 2.45 -11.54
N ALA A 433 2.66 1.40 -10.74
CA ALA A 433 3.73 0.70 -10.04
C ALA A 433 4.69 -0.01 -11.01
N GLU A 434 4.16 -0.63 -12.09
CA GLU A 434 4.97 -1.22 -13.17
C GLU A 434 5.92 -0.20 -13.79
N ALA A 435 5.46 1.04 -14.00
CA ALA A 435 6.29 2.10 -14.56
C ALA A 435 7.36 2.56 -13.57
N ALA A 436 6.96 2.85 -12.32
CA ALA A 436 7.84 3.41 -11.30
C ALA A 436 8.95 2.44 -10.85
N ALA A 437 8.63 1.15 -10.77
CA ALA A 437 9.59 0.11 -10.37
C ALA A 437 10.79 -0.05 -11.31
N LYS A 438 10.74 0.53 -12.51
CA LYS A 438 11.87 0.53 -13.46
C LYS A 438 12.97 1.51 -13.03
N ASP A 439 12.60 2.57 -12.34
CA ASP A 439 13.48 3.69 -12.02
C ASP A 439 13.82 3.76 -10.52
N VAL A 440 12.86 3.46 -9.63
CA VAL A 440 13.01 3.61 -8.19
C VAL A 440 12.54 2.37 -7.42
N LYS A 441 12.98 2.26 -6.16
CA LYS A 441 12.54 1.20 -5.24
C LYS A 441 11.45 1.66 -4.27
N MET A 442 11.26 2.97 -4.10
CA MET A 442 10.35 3.55 -3.15
C MET A 442 9.71 4.80 -3.72
N VAL A 443 8.44 5.03 -3.40
CA VAL A 443 7.67 6.23 -3.77
C VAL A 443 6.86 6.74 -2.58
N LEU A 444 6.69 8.06 -2.50
CA LEU A 444 5.72 8.68 -1.61
C LEU A 444 4.37 8.81 -2.33
N THR A 445 3.27 8.70 -1.58
CA THR A 445 1.91 8.81 -2.10
C THR A 445 1.05 9.75 -1.26
N GLY A 446 -0.08 10.21 -1.81
CA GLY A 446 -1.06 11.04 -1.10
C GLY A 446 -2.16 10.23 -0.38
N GLU A 447 -1.99 8.92 -0.19
CA GLU A 447 -2.97 8.09 0.52
C GLU A 447 -3.13 8.54 1.98
N GLY A 448 -4.36 8.52 2.49
CA GLY A 448 -4.70 8.94 3.86
C GLY A 448 -5.29 10.35 3.98
N ALA A 449 -5.09 11.21 2.98
CA ALA A 449 -5.62 12.58 3.02
C ALA A 449 -7.16 12.63 3.05
N ASP A 450 -7.83 11.74 2.32
CA ASP A 450 -9.29 11.66 2.27
C ASP A 450 -9.89 11.33 3.63
N GLU A 451 -9.26 10.45 4.37
CA GLU A 451 -9.70 9.94 5.67
C GLU A 451 -9.44 10.94 6.80
N LEU A 452 -8.44 11.79 6.66
CA LEU A 452 -8.12 12.80 7.67
C LEU A 452 -8.83 14.14 7.46
N PHE A 453 -9.09 14.51 6.21
CA PHE A 453 -9.58 15.84 5.82
C PHE A 453 -10.91 15.80 5.03
N ALA A 454 -11.73 14.79 5.26
CA ALA A 454 -13.08 14.66 4.69
C ALA A 454 -13.11 14.76 3.16
N GLY A 455 -12.31 13.89 2.48
CA GLY A 455 -12.15 13.94 1.02
C GLY A 455 -13.19 13.18 0.22
N TYR A 456 -14.04 12.36 0.83
CA TYR A 456 -15.08 11.60 0.12
C TYR A 456 -16.37 12.41 -0.02
N LEU A 457 -17.01 12.34 -1.18
CA LEU A 457 -18.19 13.16 -1.45
C LEU A 457 -19.37 12.92 -0.49
N TYR A 458 -19.54 11.69 0.02
CA TYR A 458 -20.62 11.39 0.95
C TYR A 458 -20.49 12.07 2.31
N PHE A 459 -19.32 12.63 2.64
CA PHE A 459 -19.13 13.41 3.86
C PHE A 459 -19.95 14.71 3.86
N GLN A 460 -20.39 15.20 2.68
CA GLN A 460 -21.31 16.33 2.58
C GLN A 460 -22.66 16.09 3.27
N ASP A 461 -23.03 14.82 3.46
CA ASP A 461 -24.29 14.42 4.09
C ASP A 461 -24.15 14.22 5.61
N ALA A 462 -23.00 14.56 6.20
CA ALA A 462 -22.80 14.47 7.65
C ALA A 462 -23.70 15.46 8.40
N ASP A 463 -24.48 14.95 9.35
CA ASP A 463 -25.46 15.73 10.10
C ASP A 463 -24.85 16.79 11.02
N CYS A 464 -23.65 16.51 11.53
CA CYS A 464 -22.94 17.42 12.44
C CYS A 464 -21.43 17.11 12.48
N PRO A 465 -20.59 18.04 12.99
CA PRO A 465 -19.15 17.84 13.09
C PRO A 465 -18.71 16.57 13.81
N MET A 466 -19.41 16.19 14.91
CA MET A 466 -19.08 14.98 15.65
C MET A 466 -19.41 13.70 14.87
N ALA A 467 -20.49 13.69 14.10
CA ALA A 467 -20.82 12.59 13.20
C ALA A 467 -19.70 12.41 12.14
N LEU A 468 -19.26 13.52 11.54
CA LEU A 468 -18.12 13.52 10.61
C LEU A 468 -16.86 12.96 11.28
N GLN A 469 -16.51 13.44 12.50
CA GLN A 469 -15.33 12.96 13.23
C GLN A 469 -15.37 11.45 13.48
N ASN A 470 -16.50 10.93 13.90
CA ASN A 470 -16.66 9.50 14.14
C ASN A 470 -16.55 8.68 12.84
N GLU A 471 -17.03 9.22 11.73
CA GLU A 471 -16.89 8.57 10.44
C GLU A 471 -15.44 8.58 9.93
N LEU A 472 -14.70 9.69 10.10
CA LEU A 472 -13.27 9.74 9.79
C LEU A 472 -12.49 8.67 10.58
N LYS A 473 -12.78 8.52 11.88
CA LYS A 473 -12.18 7.46 12.71
C LYS A 473 -12.54 6.05 12.23
N ARG A 474 -13.82 5.82 11.88
CA ARG A 474 -14.29 4.52 11.38
C ARG A 474 -13.56 4.14 10.08
N ILE A 475 -13.50 5.05 9.13
CA ILE A 475 -12.80 4.82 7.84
C ILE A 475 -11.30 4.64 8.06
N TYR A 476 -10.67 5.44 8.93
CA TYR A 476 -9.26 5.26 9.28
C TYR A 476 -8.97 3.85 9.81
N GLY A 477 -9.83 3.32 10.69
CA GLY A 477 -9.70 1.96 11.22
C GLY A 477 -9.85 0.86 10.16
N MET A 478 -10.42 1.17 9.00
CA MET A 478 -10.60 0.22 7.88
C MET A 478 -9.48 0.27 6.84
N LEU A 479 -8.60 1.29 6.89
CA LEU A 479 -7.59 1.55 5.86
C LEU A 479 -6.73 0.34 5.51
N GLY A 480 -6.31 -0.43 6.52
CA GLY A 480 -5.50 -1.62 6.34
C GLY A 480 -6.13 -2.73 5.48
N ASN A 481 -7.45 -2.71 5.32
CA ASN A 481 -8.22 -3.69 4.54
C ASN A 481 -8.69 -3.15 3.18
N ILE A 482 -8.54 -1.85 2.95
CA ILE A 482 -9.02 -1.18 1.73
C ILE A 482 -7.89 -0.45 0.98
N ASN A 483 -7.72 0.84 1.25
CA ASN A 483 -6.78 1.67 0.48
C ASN A 483 -5.33 1.22 0.64
N LEU A 484 -4.91 0.91 1.87
CA LEU A 484 -3.55 0.44 2.13
C LEU A 484 -3.33 -0.98 1.62
N HIS A 485 -4.36 -1.84 1.68
CA HIS A 485 -4.31 -3.15 1.05
C HIS A 485 -4.04 -3.02 -0.46
N ARG A 486 -4.82 -2.17 -1.15
CA ARG A 486 -4.60 -1.87 -2.57
C ARG A 486 -3.20 -1.30 -2.82
N THR A 487 -2.80 -0.30 -2.05
CA THR A 487 -1.51 0.39 -2.23
C THR A 487 -0.36 -0.58 -2.06
N ASP A 488 -0.30 -1.33 -0.97
CA ASP A 488 0.75 -2.33 -0.73
C ASP A 488 0.74 -3.41 -1.82
N ARG A 489 -0.41 -4.04 -2.10
CA ARG A 489 -0.47 -5.15 -3.04
C ARG A 489 -0.07 -4.77 -4.46
N MET A 490 -0.51 -3.62 -4.94
CA MET A 490 -0.22 -3.21 -6.32
C MET A 490 1.22 -2.73 -6.50
N THR A 491 1.76 -2.00 -5.54
CA THR A 491 3.17 -1.60 -5.61
C THR A 491 4.09 -2.79 -5.39
N MET A 492 3.78 -3.65 -4.42
CA MET A 492 4.56 -4.84 -4.10
C MET A 492 4.54 -5.90 -5.22
N ALA A 493 3.48 -5.97 -6.03
CA ALA A 493 3.45 -6.85 -7.20
C ALA A 493 4.57 -6.55 -8.20
N HIS A 494 5.15 -5.35 -8.14
CA HIS A 494 6.24 -4.87 -8.99
C HIS A 494 7.54 -4.58 -8.25
N GLY A 495 7.62 -4.89 -6.96
CA GLY A 495 8.81 -4.60 -6.17
C GLY A 495 9.05 -3.12 -5.93
N LEU A 496 8.01 -2.41 -5.58
CA LEU A 496 8.02 -0.98 -5.28
C LEU A 496 7.42 -0.73 -3.89
N GLU A 497 8.10 0.00 -3.03
CA GLU A 497 7.55 0.42 -1.73
C GLU A 497 6.77 1.72 -1.84
N ALA A 498 5.52 1.71 -1.36
CA ALA A 498 4.75 2.93 -1.17
C ALA A 498 4.83 3.40 0.28
N ARG A 499 5.10 4.70 0.48
CA ARG A 499 5.11 5.38 1.78
C ARG A 499 4.02 6.44 1.83
N VAL A 500 3.34 6.54 2.97
CA VAL A 500 2.10 7.28 3.16
C VAL A 500 2.26 8.38 4.22
N PRO A 501 2.75 9.58 3.86
CA PRO A 501 3.03 10.65 4.83
C PRO A 501 1.81 11.10 5.62
N PHE A 502 0.62 11.17 5.01
CA PHE A 502 -0.61 11.53 5.71
C PHE A 502 -0.97 10.59 6.85
N LEU A 503 -0.49 9.34 6.81
CA LEU A 503 -0.73 8.33 7.84
C LEU A 503 0.43 8.19 8.85
N ASP A 504 1.26 9.21 9.00
CA ASP A 504 2.15 9.35 10.14
C ASP A 504 1.31 9.38 11.43
N THR A 505 1.71 8.63 12.45
CA THR A 505 0.91 8.49 13.68
C THR A 505 0.78 9.80 14.45
N GLU A 506 1.83 10.62 14.51
CA GLU A 506 1.77 11.93 15.18
C GLU A 506 0.97 12.93 14.34
N PHE A 507 1.19 12.98 13.02
CA PHE A 507 0.38 13.81 12.12
C PHE A 507 -1.10 13.43 12.14
N THR A 508 -1.42 12.13 12.14
CA THR A 508 -2.80 11.64 12.26
C THR A 508 -3.45 12.09 13.57
N LYS A 509 -2.73 11.97 14.69
CA LYS A 509 -3.19 12.44 16.00
C LYS A 509 -3.50 13.93 15.96
N LEU A 510 -2.60 14.75 15.41
CA LEU A 510 -2.81 16.19 15.25
C LEU A 510 -4.02 16.47 14.35
N ALA A 511 -4.10 15.85 13.18
CA ALA A 511 -5.22 16.02 12.26
C ALA A 511 -6.56 15.64 12.91
N MET A 512 -6.62 14.55 13.68
CA MET A 512 -7.83 14.12 14.41
C MET A 512 -8.17 14.99 15.62
N SER A 513 -7.24 15.84 16.08
CA SER A 513 -7.51 16.82 17.15
C SER A 513 -8.00 18.17 16.64
N VAL A 514 -7.99 18.40 15.34
CA VAL A 514 -8.60 19.59 14.72
C VAL A 514 -10.11 19.55 14.86
N ASN A 515 -10.73 20.70 15.21
CA ASN A 515 -12.19 20.82 15.25
C ASN A 515 -12.81 20.37 13.91
N PRO A 516 -13.63 19.31 13.91
CA PRO A 516 -14.20 18.75 12.69
C PRO A 516 -15.14 19.73 11.95
N ALA A 517 -15.61 20.79 12.60
CA ALA A 517 -16.35 21.85 11.94
C ALA A 517 -15.53 22.53 10.83
N LYS A 518 -14.19 22.59 10.96
CA LYS A 518 -13.28 23.08 9.91
C LYS A 518 -13.14 22.12 8.73
N LYS A 519 -13.56 20.87 8.89
CA LYS A 519 -13.50 19.81 7.87
C LYS A 519 -14.85 19.52 7.21
N MET A 520 -15.94 20.14 7.71
CA MET A 520 -17.27 19.95 7.13
C MET A 520 -17.29 20.31 5.66
N VAL A 521 -18.04 19.52 4.88
CA VAL A 521 -18.18 19.69 3.44
C VAL A 521 -19.48 20.43 3.16
N ASP A 522 -19.43 21.57 2.47
CA ASP A 522 -20.61 22.29 2.04
C ASP A 522 -21.17 21.67 0.77
N SER A 523 -22.38 21.10 0.85
CA SER A 523 -23.04 20.45 -0.29
C SER A 523 -23.35 21.42 -1.43
N GLU A 524 -23.63 22.68 -1.14
CA GLU A 524 -23.85 23.70 -2.18
C GLU A 524 -22.53 24.12 -2.87
N ALA A 525 -21.43 24.17 -2.11
CA ALA A 525 -20.11 24.37 -2.66
C ALA A 525 -19.67 23.21 -3.57
N VAL A 526 -19.99 21.97 -3.20
CA VAL A 526 -19.76 20.79 -4.07
C VAL A 526 -20.52 20.92 -5.38
N LYS A 527 -21.83 21.22 -5.32
CA LYS A 527 -22.71 21.36 -6.51
C LYS A 527 -22.27 22.50 -7.42
N SER A 528 -21.88 23.63 -6.83
CA SER A 528 -21.45 24.82 -7.58
C SER A 528 -19.98 24.78 -8.00
N ASN A 529 -19.23 23.76 -7.60
CA ASN A 529 -17.78 23.67 -7.78
C ASN A 529 -17.03 24.89 -7.23
N SER A 530 -17.46 25.37 -6.07
CA SER A 530 -16.88 26.54 -5.39
C SER A 530 -16.00 26.13 -4.18
N ARG A 531 -15.44 27.10 -3.49
CA ARG A 531 -14.73 26.90 -2.22
C ARG A 531 -15.69 26.38 -1.14
N GLY A 532 -15.20 25.63 -0.16
CA GLY A 532 -16.02 24.99 0.86
C GLY A 532 -16.38 23.52 0.54
N ARG A 533 -15.86 23.01 -0.56
CA ARG A 533 -16.01 21.61 -1.00
C ARG A 533 -15.13 20.65 -0.16
N GLU A 534 -15.06 19.38 -0.54
CA GLU A 534 -14.23 18.39 0.16
C GLU A 534 -12.77 18.86 0.34
N LYS A 535 -12.18 18.57 1.51
CA LYS A 535 -10.82 18.98 1.91
C LYS A 535 -10.56 20.49 1.90
N THR A 536 -11.57 21.33 2.11
CA THR A 536 -11.41 22.80 2.08
C THR A 536 -10.24 23.25 2.92
N MET A 537 -10.18 22.85 4.18
CA MET A 537 -9.10 23.21 5.10
C MET A 537 -7.72 22.83 4.53
N LEU A 538 -7.56 21.60 4.02
CA LEU A 538 -6.29 21.14 3.45
C LEU A 538 -5.90 21.94 2.20
N ARG A 539 -6.88 22.35 1.37
CA ARG A 539 -6.63 23.16 0.17
C ARG A 539 -6.20 24.56 0.53
N GLU A 540 -6.85 25.20 1.50
CA GLU A 540 -6.53 26.54 2.01
C GLU A 540 -5.13 26.62 2.61
N LEU A 541 -4.70 25.57 3.32
CA LEU A 541 -3.35 25.47 3.87
C LEU A 541 -2.23 25.59 2.82
N TYR A 542 -2.50 25.21 1.56
CA TYR A 542 -1.50 25.18 0.48
C TYR A 542 -1.85 26.11 -0.69
N GLU A 543 -2.63 27.18 -0.45
CA GLU A 543 -2.87 28.22 -1.44
C GLU A 543 -1.64 29.09 -1.70
N GLU A 544 -0.88 29.35 -0.65
CA GLU A 544 0.34 30.15 -0.75
C GLU A 544 1.51 29.33 -1.29
N PRO A 545 2.45 29.96 -1.98
CA PRO A 545 3.66 29.30 -2.43
C PRO A 545 4.45 28.65 -1.29
N ASN A 546 5.13 27.54 -1.59
CA ASN A 546 6.07 26.93 -0.66
C ASN A 546 7.34 27.78 -0.46
N VAL A 547 8.26 27.34 0.40
CA VAL A 547 9.51 28.04 0.75
C VAL A 547 10.42 28.35 -0.45
N ASP A 548 10.28 27.61 -1.55
CA ASP A 548 10.99 27.82 -2.81
C ASP A 548 10.23 28.74 -3.80
N GLY A 549 9.03 29.21 -3.42
CA GLY A 549 8.18 30.07 -4.24
C GLY A 549 7.34 29.32 -5.29
N TYR A 550 7.18 27.99 -5.19
CA TYR A 550 6.33 27.20 -6.07
C TYR A 550 4.92 27.04 -5.49
N SER A 551 3.93 27.19 -6.33
CA SER A 551 2.52 27.07 -5.99
C SER A 551 1.92 25.80 -6.57
N ILE A 552 0.86 25.29 -5.96
CA ILE A 552 -0.01 24.31 -6.63
C ILE A 552 -0.93 25.08 -7.57
N PRO A 553 -1.04 24.71 -8.87
CA PRO A 553 -1.94 25.41 -9.79
C PRO A 553 -3.36 25.47 -9.24
N GLU A 554 -3.98 26.64 -9.21
CA GLU A 554 -5.34 26.84 -8.68
C GLU A 554 -6.36 25.83 -9.27
N PRO A 555 -6.34 25.52 -10.59
CA PRO A 555 -7.24 24.50 -11.14
C PRO A 555 -7.00 23.08 -10.62
N VAL A 556 -5.81 22.76 -10.12
CA VAL A 556 -5.48 21.50 -9.46
C VAL A 556 -5.83 21.56 -7.98
N LEU A 557 -5.42 22.61 -7.29
CA LEU A 557 -5.69 22.81 -5.87
C LEU A 557 -7.20 22.76 -5.56
N TRP A 558 -8.04 23.34 -6.43
CA TRP A 558 -9.49 23.38 -6.29
C TRP A 558 -10.24 22.42 -7.23
N ARG A 559 -9.54 21.44 -7.79
CA ARG A 559 -10.13 20.40 -8.63
C ARG A 559 -11.10 19.53 -7.83
N ALA A 560 -12.24 19.16 -8.46
CA ALA A 560 -13.18 18.22 -7.89
C ALA A 560 -12.52 16.86 -7.60
N LYS A 561 -12.90 16.22 -6.51
CA LYS A 561 -12.52 14.83 -6.24
C LYS A 561 -13.11 13.92 -7.33
N ALA A 562 -12.24 13.15 -7.96
CA ALA A 562 -12.62 12.04 -8.82
C ALA A 562 -12.18 10.73 -8.17
N MET A 563 -12.90 9.63 -8.42
CA MET A 563 -12.40 8.31 -8.07
C MET A 563 -11.19 7.98 -8.95
N GLN A 564 -10.27 7.20 -8.44
CA GLN A 564 -9.04 6.86 -9.17
C GLN A 564 -9.32 6.15 -10.51
N CYS A 565 -10.39 5.35 -10.57
CA CYS A 565 -10.81 4.69 -11.80
C CYS A 565 -11.46 5.64 -12.83
N GLU A 566 -11.86 6.85 -12.45
CA GLU A 566 -12.49 7.85 -13.33
C GLU A 566 -11.48 8.89 -13.83
N GLY A 567 -10.61 9.37 -12.95
CA GLY A 567 -9.61 10.39 -13.27
C GLY A 567 -8.61 9.97 -14.35
N VAL A 568 -8.37 8.66 -14.48
CA VAL A 568 -7.42 8.09 -15.45
C VAL A 568 -7.98 7.96 -16.88
N GLY A 569 -9.28 8.20 -17.10
CA GLY A 569 -9.90 8.19 -18.44
C GLY A 569 -11.36 7.75 -18.41
N GLU A 570 -12.11 8.13 -19.44
CA GLU A 570 -13.52 7.83 -19.58
C GLU A 570 -13.76 6.43 -20.17
N ASP A 571 -14.94 5.84 -19.86
CA ASP A 571 -15.52 4.63 -20.46
C ASP A 571 -14.78 3.29 -20.26
N TRP A 572 -13.52 3.25 -19.80
CA TRP A 572 -12.82 1.98 -19.66
C TRP A 572 -13.49 1.02 -18.66
N VAL A 573 -14.11 1.55 -17.60
CA VAL A 573 -14.85 0.74 -16.62
C VAL A 573 -16.07 0.09 -17.27
N SER A 574 -16.81 0.86 -18.07
CA SER A 574 -17.98 0.34 -18.81
C SER A 574 -17.58 -0.72 -19.86
N ILE A 575 -16.47 -0.50 -20.54
CA ILE A 575 -15.91 -1.48 -21.49
C ILE A 575 -15.51 -2.76 -20.75
N LEU A 576 -14.79 -2.62 -19.63
CA LEU A 576 -14.38 -3.72 -18.77
C LEU A 576 -15.59 -4.53 -18.29
N GLN A 577 -16.59 -3.87 -17.73
CA GLN A 577 -17.81 -4.53 -17.24
C GLN A 577 -18.53 -5.29 -18.35
N LYS A 578 -18.58 -4.73 -19.56
CA LYS A 578 -19.18 -5.40 -20.72
C LYS A 578 -18.37 -6.64 -21.15
N GLN A 579 -17.04 -6.52 -21.20
CA GLN A 579 -16.16 -7.65 -21.54
C GLN A 579 -16.29 -8.76 -20.50
N VAL A 580 -16.18 -8.43 -19.21
CA VAL A 580 -16.29 -9.38 -18.10
C VAL A 580 -17.67 -10.03 -18.06
N SER A 581 -18.75 -9.25 -18.28
CA SER A 581 -20.12 -9.78 -18.32
C SER A 581 -20.32 -10.81 -19.43
N SER A 582 -19.54 -10.78 -20.50
CA SER A 582 -19.61 -11.79 -21.55
C SER A 582 -19.01 -13.14 -21.18
N LEU A 583 -18.20 -13.20 -20.10
CA LEU A 583 -17.54 -14.41 -19.60
C LEU A 583 -18.36 -15.17 -18.55
N VAL A 584 -19.51 -14.62 -18.14
CA VAL A 584 -20.40 -15.22 -17.13
C VAL A 584 -21.80 -15.37 -17.73
N SER A 585 -22.29 -16.59 -17.80
CA SER A 585 -23.64 -16.86 -18.32
C SER A 585 -24.73 -16.45 -17.32
N ASP A 586 -25.98 -16.37 -17.79
CA ASP A 586 -27.12 -16.10 -16.92
C ASP A 586 -27.42 -17.28 -15.99
N GLU A 587 -27.13 -18.52 -16.44
CA GLU A 587 -27.24 -19.74 -15.65
C GLU A 587 -26.23 -19.76 -14.51
N GLU A 588 -24.97 -19.35 -14.76
CA GLU A 588 -23.95 -19.22 -13.70
C GLU A 588 -24.38 -18.19 -12.65
N MET A 589 -24.92 -17.03 -13.07
CA MET A 589 -25.46 -16.03 -12.15
C MET A 589 -26.63 -16.53 -11.34
N ALA A 590 -27.56 -17.27 -11.97
CA ALA A 590 -28.69 -17.87 -11.26
C ALA A 590 -28.27 -18.86 -10.18
N GLY A 591 -27.14 -19.58 -10.39
CA GLY A 591 -26.55 -20.50 -9.44
C GLY A 591 -25.57 -19.87 -8.43
N ALA A 592 -25.40 -18.53 -8.45
CA ALA A 592 -24.35 -17.87 -7.67
C ALA A 592 -24.50 -18.09 -6.15
N ALA A 593 -25.73 -18.04 -5.62
CA ALA A 593 -25.98 -18.22 -4.18
C ALA A 593 -25.67 -19.67 -3.69
N GLU A 594 -25.87 -20.66 -4.55
CA GLU A 594 -25.52 -22.06 -4.24
C GLU A 594 -23.99 -22.26 -4.29
N LYS A 595 -23.34 -21.70 -5.30
CA LYS A 595 -21.90 -21.86 -5.51
C LYS A 595 -21.06 -21.03 -4.53
N PHE A 596 -21.50 -19.84 -4.20
CA PHE A 596 -20.80 -18.86 -3.34
C PHE A 596 -21.74 -18.39 -2.21
N PRO A 597 -22.04 -19.25 -1.21
CA PRO A 597 -22.97 -18.90 -0.13
C PRO A 597 -22.48 -17.78 0.77
N LEU A 598 -21.15 -17.66 0.95
CA LEU A 598 -20.55 -16.54 1.65
C LEU A 598 -20.22 -15.43 0.64
N HIS A 599 -20.73 -14.22 0.86
CA HIS A 599 -20.53 -13.06 -0.01
C HIS A 599 -20.97 -13.35 -1.46
N THR A 600 -22.22 -13.76 -1.61
CA THR A 600 -22.80 -14.08 -2.91
C THR A 600 -22.66 -12.91 -3.89
N PRO A 601 -22.04 -13.11 -5.06
CA PRO A 601 -21.93 -12.05 -6.06
C PRO A 601 -23.30 -11.66 -6.62
N HIS A 602 -23.53 -10.37 -6.80
CA HIS A 602 -24.79 -9.80 -7.31
C HIS A 602 -24.70 -9.33 -8.76
N THR A 603 -23.50 -9.22 -9.30
CA THR A 603 -23.25 -8.85 -10.69
C THR A 603 -22.35 -9.89 -11.35
N LYS A 604 -22.36 -9.93 -12.69
CA LYS A 604 -21.47 -10.80 -13.45
C LYS A 604 -19.99 -10.46 -13.25
N GLU A 605 -19.70 -9.19 -12.99
CA GLU A 605 -18.36 -8.72 -12.66
C GLU A 605 -17.90 -9.27 -11.30
N GLU A 606 -18.71 -9.13 -10.27
CA GLU A 606 -18.42 -9.70 -8.94
C GLU A 606 -18.27 -11.23 -9.02
N TYR A 607 -19.11 -11.91 -9.82
CA TYR A 607 -19.02 -13.35 -10.04
C TYR A 607 -17.70 -13.74 -10.70
N TYR A 608 -17.24 -12.99 -11.69
CA TYR A 608 -15.99 -13.25 -12.38
C TYR A 608 -14.79 -13.13 -11.44
N TYR A 609 -14.72 -12.05 -10.65
CA TYR A 609 -13.64 -11.85 -9.66
C TYR A 609 -13.68 -12.92 -8.55
N ARG A 610 -14.89 -13.25 -8.06
CA ARG A 610 -15.07 -14.31 -7.09
C ARG A 610 -14.61 -15.67 -7.62
N ARG A 611 -14.87 -15.98 -8.85
CA ARG A 611 -14.43 -17.23 -9.50
C ARG A 611 -12.90 -17.31 -9.54
N ILE A 612 -12.22 -16.25 -9.97
CA ILE A 612 -10.75 -16.19 -9.99
C ILE A 612 -10.17 -16.33 -8.58
N PHE A 613 -10.77 -15.67 -7.59
CA PHE A 613 -10.33 -15.78 -6.19
C PHE A 613 -10.46 -17.23 -5.70
N GLU A 614 -11.59 -17.86 -5.93
CA GLU A 614 -11.84 -19.25 -5.51
C GLU A 614 -10.88 -20.26 -6.13
N GLU A 615 -10.49 -20.04 -7.40
CA GLU A 615 -9.50 -20.85 -8.09
C GLU A 615 -8.11 -20.78 -7.46
N ASN A 616 -7.76 -19.67 -6.80
CA ASN A 616 -6.44 -19.44 -6.21
C ASN A 616 -6.41 -19.59 -4.67
N PHE A 617 -7.54 -19.31 -3.98
CA PHE A 617 -7.61 -19.17 -2.52
C PHE A 617 -8.79 -19.92 -1.91
N HIS A 618 -9.09 -21.09 -2.44
CA HIS A 618 -10.24 -21.89 -2.02
C HIS A 618 -10.30 -22.09 -0.50
N GLY A 619 -11.49 -21.79 0.09
CA GLY A 619 -11.75 -21.90 1.52
C GLY A 619 -11.18 -20.76 2.38
N MET A 620 -10.60 -19.71 1.75
CA MET A 620 -10.09 -18.52 2.45
C MET A 620 -10.97 -17.28 2.22
N GLU A 621 -12.16 -17.43 1.66
CA GLU A 621 -13.07 -16.33 1.33
C GLU A 621 -13.50 -15.49 2.54
N HIS A 622 -13.52 -16.09 3.74
CA HIS A 622 -13.86 -15.42 4.99
C HIS A 622 -12.82 -14.36 5.43
N VAL A 623 -11.59 -14.41 4.88
CA VAL A 623 -10.54 -13.42 5.16
C VAL A 623 -10.81 -12.11 4.41
N VAL A 624 -11.54 -12.19 3.29
CA VAL A 624 -11.92 -11.00 2.54
C VAL A 624 -13.05 -10.29 3.27
N THR A 625 -12.85 -9.03 3.62
CA THR A 625 -13.91 -8.16 4.15
C THR A 625 -14.61 -7.52 2.95
N PRO A 626 -15.76 -8.04 2.52
CA PRO A 626 -16.47 -7.42 1.42
C PRO A 626 -17.13 -6.12 1.89
N TRP A 627 -17.33 -5.25 0.97
CA TRP A 627 -18.16 -4.07 1.18
C TRP A 627 -19.60 -4.47 1.02
N GLU A 628 -20.22 -4.84 2.13
CA GLU A 628 -21.60 -5.27 2.10
C GLU A 628 -22.48 -4.21 1.43
N GLY A 629 -22.72 -4.41 0.15
CA GLY A 629 -23.86 -3.82 -0.58
C GLY A 629 -23.75 -2.40 -1.08
N GLY A 630 -22.60 -1.69 -1.03
CA GLY A 630 -22.60 -0.36 -1.62
C GLY A 630 -21.56 0.65 -1.17
N GLY A 631 -20.34 0.20 -0.86
CA GLY A 631 -19.22 1.14 -0.70
C GLY A 631 -19.03 1.68 0.72
N ARG A 632 -18.09 2.61 0.86
CA ARG A 632 -17.58 3.16 2.14
C ARG A 632 -18.65 3.78 3.04
N ALA A 633 -19.69 4.34 2.42
CA ALA A 633 -20.77 4.99 3.15
C ALA A 633 -21.70 4.04 3.91
N MET A 634 -21.68 2.73 3.63
CA MET A 634 -22.61 1.76 4.24
C MET A 634 -22.52 1.67 5.76
N GLY A 635 -21.37 1.99 6.34
CA GLY A 635 -21.20 2.01 7.79
C GLY A 635 -21.34 3.40 8.40
N ALA A 636 -21.61 4.45 7.61
CA ALA A 636 -21.79 5.79 8.13
C ALA A 636 -23.01 5.90 9.06
N ALA A 637 -22.92 6.76 10.06
CA ALA A 637 -24.02 7.02 10.97
C ALA A 637 -25.24 7.69 10.31
N TRP A 638 -25.04 8.30 9.15
CA TRP A 638 -26.08 8.92 8.31
C TRP A 638 -26.31 8.13 7.03
N LYS A 639 -27.45 8.36 6.39
CA LYS A 639 -27.76 7.81 5.08
C LYS A 639 -27.24 8.75 3.99
N SER A 640 -26.49 8.21 3.06
CA SER A 640 -26.07 8.91 1.85
C SER A 640 -26.57 8.14 0.62
N ASP A 641 -27.35 8.80 -0.22
CA ASP A 641 -27.81 8.22 -1.49
C ASP A 641 -26.69 8.17 -2.54
N LEU A 642 -25.57 8.88 -2.30
CA LEU A 642 -24.45 8.98 -3.23
C LEU A 642 -23.68 7.66 -3.42
N TYR A 643 -23.72 6.76 -2.43
CA TYR A 643 -23.03 5.48 -2.46
C TYR A 643 -23.94 4.26 -2.46
N THR A 644 -25.25 4.45 -2.72
CA THR A 644 -26.11 3.33 -3.10
C THR A 644 -25.72 2.86 -4.50
N ARG A 645 -26.02 1.59 -4.84
CA ARG A 645 -25.77 1.06 -6.21
C ARG A 645 -26.40 1.91 -7.32
N GLU A 646 -27.45 2.63 -7.02
CA GLU A 646 -28.09 3.59 -7.92
C GLU A 646 -27.40 4.96 -7.86
N GLY A 647 -27.02 5.43 -6.66
CA GLY A 647 -26.35 6.71 -6.45
C GLY A 647 -24.90 6.76 -6.97
N LEU A 648 -24.19 5.62 -7.05
CA LEU A 648 -22.87 5.56 -7.70
C LEU A 648 -22.89 5.99 -9.17
N LYS A 649 -24.03 5.78 -9.86
CA LYS A 649 -24.22 6.28 -11.24
C LYS A 649 -24.33 7.80 -11.27
N ASP A 650 -24.97 8.39 -10.26
CA ASP A 650 -25.18 9.85 -10.17
C ASP A 650 -23.90 10.57 -9.70
N VAL A 651 -23.09 9.94 -8.86
CA VAL A 651 -21.77 10.46 -8.46
C VAL A 651 -20.82 10.52 -9.66
N ASN A 652 -20.86 9.50 -10.50
CA ASN A 652 -20.08 9.48 -11.73
C ASN A 652 -20.49 10.61 -12.68
N MET A 653 -21.80 10.85 -12.85
CA MET A 653 -22.29 11.97 -13.63
C MET A 653 -21.96 13.33 -13.01
N LEU A 654 -21.96 13.45 -11.69
CA LEU A 654 -21.63 14.70 -11.00
C LEU A 654 -20.14 15.03 -11.15
N SER A 655 -19.24 14.04 -10.98
CA SER A 655 -17.80 14.21 -11.17
C SER A 655 -17.46 14.56 -12.62
N HIS A 656 -18.11 13.95 -13.61
CA HIS A 656 -17.99 14.29 -15.03
C HIS A 656 -18.42 15.73 -15.33
N SER A 657 -19.60 16.13 -14.87
CA SER A 657 -20.11 17.50 -15.13
C SER A 657 -19.23 18.59 -14.49
N LEU A 658 -18.60 18.28 -13.36
CA LEU A 658 -17.67 19.18 -12.67
C LEU A 658 -16.28 19.20 -13.35
N GLN A 659 -15.87 18.11 -13.99
CA GLN A 659 -14.65 18.04 -14.79
C GLN A 659 -14.80 18.77 -16.12
N GLU A 660 -15.88 18.56 -16.86
CA GLU A 660 -16.17 19.27 -18.13
C GLU A 660 -16.16 20.80 -17.96
N LYS A 661 -16.74 21.31 -16.87
CA LYS A 661 -16.72 22.75 -16.59
C LYS A 661 -15.33 23.29 -16.34
N LYS A 662 -14.38 22.48 -15.81
CA LYS A 662 -13.00 22.89 -15.57
C LYS A 662 -12.10 22.74 -16.78
N GLU A 663 -12.33 21.75 -17.62
CA GLU A 663 -11.64 21.62 -18.91
C GLU A 663 -11.92 22.82 -19.80
N THR A 664 -13.14 23.33 -19.75
CA THR A 664 -13.49 24.59 -20.42
C THR A 664 -12.69 25.78 -19.88
N VAL A 665 -12.42 25.81 -18.58
CA VAL A 665 -11.59 26.89 -17.94
C VAL A 665 -10.11 26.69 -18.21
N LEU A 666 -9.59 25.48 -18.21
CA LEU A 666 -8.20 25.16 -18.55
C LEU A 666 -7.92 25.43 -20.04
N SER A 667 -8.84 25.05 -20.92
CA SER A 667 -8.76 25.36 -22.35
C SER A 667 -8.87 26.87 -22.63
N ALA A 668 -9.74 27.58 -21.92
CA ALA A 668 -9.88 29.04 -22.03
C ALA A 668 -8.60 29.77 -21.53
N LYS A 669 -7.95 29.29 -20.45
CA LYS A 669 -6.66 29.85 -19.97
C LYS A 669 -5.51 29.55 -20.95
N SER A 670 -5.49 28.37 -21.59
CA SER A 670 -4.51 28.08 -22.64
C SER A 670 -4.67 28.97 -23.86
N ASP A 671 -5.90 29.35 -24.21
CA ASP A 671 -6.19 30.29 -25.30
C ASP A 671 -5.87 31.74 -24.91
N VAL A 672 -6.05 32.13 -23.65
CA VAL A 672 -5.62 33.42 -23.12
C VAL A 672 -4.08 33.53 -23.09
N HIS A 673 -3.38 32.47 -22.76
CA HIS A 673 -1.90 32.42 -22.84
C HIS A 673 -1.41 32.50 -24.30
N ARG A 674 -2.07 31.80 -25.22
CA ARG A 674 -1.79 31.90 -26.66
C ARG A 674 -2.09 33.29 -27.22
N THR A 675 -3.13 33.95 -26.74
CA THR A 675 -3.46 35.36 -27.14
C THR A 675 -2.52 36.36 -26.49
N SER A 676 -2.05 36.15 -25.25
CA SER A 676 -1.07 37.03 -24.60
C SER A 676 0.32 36.92 -25.25
N VAL A 677 0.76 35.73 -25.65
CA VAL A 677 2.00 35.55 -26.40
C VAL A 677 1.90 36.18 -27.79
N ARG A 678 0.72 36.12 -28.44
CA ARG A 678 0.49 36.84 -29.71
C ARG A 678 0.42 38.38 -29.52
N SER A 679 -0.08 38.88 -28.40
CA SER A 679 -0.10 40.32 -28.12
C SER A 679 1.29 40.85 -27.74
N SER A 680 2.10 40.12 -26.98
CA SER A 680 3.48 40.45 -26.66
C SER A 680 4.40 40.46 -27.89
N SER A 681 4.19 39.49 -28.83
CA SER A 681 4.92 39.52 -30.09
C SER A 681 4.54 40.67 -31.00
N LYS A 682 3.29 41.14 -30.98
CA LYS A 682 2.89 42.37 -31.71
C LYS A 682 3.47 43.65 -31.07
N SER A 683 3.63 43.73 -29.75
CA SER A 683 4.22 44.88 -29.08
C SER A 683 5.75 44.98 -29.31
N LEU A 684 6.45 43.83 -29.43
CA LEU A 684 7.87 43.82 -29.78
C LEU A 684 8.16 44.32 -31.21
N PHE A 685 7.23 44.05 -32.16
CA PHE A 685 7.37 44.54 -33.53
C PHE A 685 7.06 46.04 -33.70
N SER A 686 6.27 46.65 -32.81
CA SER A 686 5.99 48.08 -32.85
C SER A 686 7.16 48.93 -32.31
N THR A 687 8.09 48.36 -31.56
CA THR A 687 9.25 49.08 -30.99
C THR A 687 10.47 49.12 -31.95
N LEU A 688 10.43 48.38 -33.03
CA LEU A 688 11.51 48.30 -34.05
C LEU A 688 11.20 49.08 -35.32
N GLY A 689 10.41 50.13 -35.31
CA GLY A 689 10.38 51.24 -36.24
C GLY A 689 10.46 50.88 -37.72
N PHE A 690 9.60 50.01 -38.26
CA PHE A 690 9.42 49.84 -39.68
C PHE A 690 8.00 50.24 -40.10
N SER A 691 7.83 51.47 -40.55
CA SER A 691 6.67 51.94 -41.26
C SER A 691 6.84 51.60 -42.76
N GLY A 692 6.02 50.73 -43.29
CA GLY A 692 6.04 50.42 -44.72
C GLY A 692 4.80 49.65 -45.13
N ASN A 693 3.88 50.41 -45.73
CA ASN A 693 2.66 49.98 -46.39
C ASN A 693 2.98 49.07 -47.59
N LYS A 694 2.47 47.84 -47.66
CA LYS A 694 1.79 47.25 -48.80
C LYS A 694 1.56 45.75 -48.61
N SER A 695 0.35 45.36 -48.92
CA SER A 695 -0.20 44.01 -49.09
C SER A 695 0.76 43.02 -49.78
N ASN A 696 1.07 41.92 -49.09
CA ASN A 696 1.29 40.64 -49.76
C ASN A 696 1.13 39.50 -48.74
N THR A 697 0.22 38.62 -49.02
CA THR A 697 -0.05 37.35 -48.40
C THR A 697 1.19 36.44 -48.51
N PHE A 698 1.83 36.13 -47.39
CA PHE A 698 2.82 35.05 -47.32
C PHE A 698 2.24 33.89 -46.53
N SER A 699 2.23 32.75 -47.22
CA SER A 699 1.84 31.43 -46.76
C SER A 699 2.74 30.97 -45.58
N THR A 700 2.15 30.51 -44.52
CA THR A 700 2.82 30.04 -43.28
C THR A 700 3.52 28.66 -43.38
N ALA A 701 3.87 28.22 -44.59
CA ALA A 701 4.43 26.89 -44.79
C ALA A 701 5.98 26.84 -44.90
N SER A 702 6.71 27.94 -44.69
CA SER A 702 8.16 27.97 -44.99
C SER A 702 9.08 28.32 -43.80
N PHE A 703 8.58 28.33 -42.56
CA PHE A 703 9.43 28.74 -41.40
C PHE A 703 9.77 27.59 -40.43
N ALA A 704 9.43 26.36 -40.77
CA ALA A 704 9.72 25.20 -39.91
C ALA A 704 11.03 24.45 -40.23
N SER A 705 11.81 24.90 -41.22
CA SER A 705 13.00 24.14 -41.67
C SER A 705 14.35 24.78 -41.35
N THR A 706 14.42 25.88 -40.56
CA THR A 706 15.70 26.60 -40.38
C THR A 706 16.18 26.70 -38.91
N LEU A 707 15.59 25.98 -37.98
CA LEU A 707 16.06 25.94 -36.57
C LEU A 707 16.50 24.56 -36.09
N GLY A 708 17.07 23.78 -36.97
CA GLY A 708 17.63 22.47 -36.64
C GLY A 708 19.04 22.28 -37.12
N LYS A 709 19.99 23.12 -36.73
CA LYS A 709 21.45 22.87 -36.74
C LYS A 709 22.16 24.12 -36.19
N ASN A 710 22.41 24.09 -34.88
CA ASN A 710 23.69 24.42 -34.22
C ASN A 710 23.52 24.15 -32.74
#